data_00573dbe7d51ff3867d1aeb9405e9018
#
_entry.id   00573dbe7d51ff3867d1aeb9405e9018
#
_cell.length_a   1.000
_cell.length_b   1.000
_cell.length_c   1.000
_cell.angle_alpha   90.00
_cell.angle_beta   90.00
_cell.angle_gamma   90.00
#
_symmetry.space_group_name_H-M   'P 1'
#
loop_
_entity.id
_entity.type
_entity.pdbx_description
1 polymer ?
#
loop_
_entity_poly.entity_id
_entity_poly.type
_entity_poly.pdbx_seq_one_letter_code
_entity_poly.pdbx_strand_id
1 'polypeptide(L)'
;MRMKKNNQVSFLILPVLLRLLTLSNAELDAFAYQSQSSSSNLGGAVSEIKVGVILDMGSWVGKVVHSCIMMAISDFYAVNNHYKTRVVLHTRDSNGEPLLALSAVQIFLIQVSTLPFAALDLIDNIKVQAMIIGPETSLEEKLLAFLGDKAKVPIISFMTSPCSTHNPYFVQIKSDEITEFKGITDIIGSFGWRNVILVHEDTDCGREILPFLANTFEETGLHIAYMSSISPSATNDQIIEELHKLMTTQTTVYIVHISPSLASRLFLNVKKLGMMTEGYAWIVTAKTMNLLHSMDSSAIESMQGAFGSKSYILASGELHNFTLRWKRKFHIQDPSFEVAELNIFGIWAYDAIWALARAVEMVKNGSPSALSHHHGDSGGSEPTRKCSLGRNLTDLVNIGTSQSGSMLLKEILQSRFVGLSGDFRLMNGRLISEAFEIVNVISRIERRVGFWTSTYGITKQMYPSNSGLEAIVWPGGSTTTPKGWLVRMSGKRLRIGVPRTGFKELINVNRNPQTNATTVTGLCVDVFNAAIEALQYELPHEFFPFEDANGQMAGTYNDLVDQVYLQNYDAVVGDVTITANRSLYVDFTLTYTDIGVGRVARVDMKKNMWIFLKPLDSDLWLTSAGFFILTGFVVWIIERPINEEFQGSRAQQIGTVLWFSFSTLVFAHSKLFVSFLFSKTGSPFFVC
;
A
#
# COMPACT_ATOMS: atom_id res chain seq x y z
N MET A 1 49.76 -39.24 11.95
CA MET A 1 49.80 -38.03 12.79
C MET A 1 48.38 -37.77 13.32
N ARG A 2 48.20 -37.83 14.65
CA ARG A 2 46.94 -37.99 15.34
C ARG A 2 46.13 -36.70 15.38
N MET A 3 44.88 -36.69 14.91
CA MET A 3 43.89 -35.67 15.16
C MET A 3 43.35 -35.76 16.59
N LYS A 4 43.46 -34.69 17.37
CA LYS A 4 42.80 -34.54 18.67
C LYS A 4 41.35 -34.03 18.43
N LYS A 5 40.36 -34.83 18.85
CA LYS A 5 38.93 -34.48 18.90
C LYS A 5 38.68 -33.51 20.09
N ASN A 6 38.12 -32.35 19.80
CA ASN A 6 37.68 -31.42 20.83
C ASN A 6 36.27 -31.82 21.35
N ASN A 7 36.21 -32.33 22.58
CA ASN A 7 35.00 -32.73 23.30
C ASN A 7 34.45 -31.62 24.23
N GLN A 8 34.39 -30.37 23.79
CA GLN A 8 33.87 -29.29 24.66
C GLN A 8 32.51 -28.70 24.22
N VAL A 9 31.91 -29.16 23.12
CA VAL A 9 30.60 -28.63 22.65
C VAL A 9 29.41 -29.41 23.23
N SER A 10 29.65 -30.61 23.81
CA SER A 10 28.56 -31.48 24.29
C SER A 10 27.99 -31.11 25.67
N PHE A 11 28.66 -30.28 26.46
CA PHE A 11 28.24 -29.96 27.83
C PHE A 11 27.31 -28.73 27.95
N LEU A 12 27.17 -27.94 26.92
CA LEU A 12 26.30 -26.74 26.93
C LEU A 12 24.91 -26.97 26.31
N ILE A 13 24.72 -28.02 25.54
CA ILE A 13 23.44 -28.32 24.86
C ILE A 13 22.45 -29.05 25.81
N LEU A 14 22.94 -29.84 26.73
CA LEU A 14 22.09 -30.62 27.64
C LEU A 14 21.26 -29.77 28.61
N PRO A 15 21.80 -28.71 29.28
CA PRO A 15 20.99 -27.87 30.15
C PRO A 15 20.01 -26.96 29.38
N VAL A 16 20.28 -26.61 28.12
CA VAL A 16 19.36 -25.87 27.28
C VAL A 16 18.19 -26.73 26.82
N LEU A 17 18.46 -27.99 26.46
CA LEU A 17 17.41 -28.96 26.11
C LEU A 17 16.57 -29.36 27.34
N LEU A 18 17.15 -29.47 28.54
CA LEU A 18 16.38 -29.70 29.78
C LEU A 18 15.48 -28.50 30.14
N ARG A 19 15.94 -27.26 29.92
CA ARG A 19 15.11 -26.05 30.12
C ARG A 19 13.98 -25.94 29.11
N LEU A 20 14.19 -26.35 27.86
CA LEU A 20 13.15 -26.38 26.82
C LEU A 20 12.08 -27.47 27.12
N LEU A 21 12.48 -28.62 27.66
CA LEU A 21 11.57 -29.69 28.09
C LEU A 21 10.75 -29.34 29.33
N THR A 22 11.30 -28.56 30.27
CA THR A 22 10.57 -28.11 31.45
C THR A 22 9.59 -26.98 31.13
N LEU A 23 9.87 -26.12 30.10
CA LEU A 23 8.93 -25.12 29.61
C LEU A 23 7.77 -25.75 28.81
N SER A 24 8.01 -26.86 28.07
CA SER A 24 6.97 -27.58 27.36
C SER A 24 5.98 -28.30 28.31
N ASN A 25 6.44 -28.81 29.44
CA ASN A 25 5.55 -29.46 30.39
C ASN A 25 4.69 -28.49 31.21
N ALA A 26 5.16 -27.27 31.45
CA ALA A 26 4.34 -26.24 32.11
C ALA A 26 3.21 -25.69 31.22
N GLU A 27 3.37 -25.73 29.88
CA GLU A 27 2.30 -25.35 28.94
C GLU A 27 1.29 -26.50 28.70
N LEU A 28 1.70 -27.76 28.82
CA LEU A 28 0.80 -28.93 28.73
C LEU A 28 -0.10 -29.05 29.97
N ASP A 29 0.39 -28.70 31.15
CA ASP A 29 -0.41 -28.68 32.38
C ASP A 29 -1.45 -27.55 32.36
N ALA A 30 -1.20 -26.42 31.68
CA ALA A 30 -2.19 -25.35 31.49
C ALA A 30 -3.35 -25.78 30.56
N PHE A 31 -3.11 -26.73 29.64
CA PHE A 31 -4.15 -27.25 28.74
C PHE A 31 -5.02 -28.33 29.41
N ALA A 32 -4.48 -29.06 30.37
CA ALA A 32 -5.23 -30.06 31.13
C ALA A 32 -6.13 -29.45 32.20
N TYR A 33 -5.89 -28.18 32.59
CA TYR A 33 -6.68 -27.50 33.62
C TYR A 33 -8.02 -26.93 33.14
N GLN A 34 -8.30 -26.96 31.83
CA GLN A 34 -9.56 -26.49 31.26
C GLN A 34 -10.66 -27.56 31.17
N SER A 35 -10.38 -28.81 31.50
CA SER A 35 -11.38 -29.89 31.44
C SER A 35 -11.82 -30.46 32.79
N GLN A 36 -11.32 -29.96 33.91
CA GLN A 36 -11.73 -30.36 35.25
C GLN A 36 -11.78 -29.16 36.22
N SER A 37 -12.81 -28.35 36.13
CA SER A 37 -13.22 -27.50 37.27
C SER A 37 -14.43 -28.08 37.93
N SER A 38 -14.21 -29.11 38.71
CA SER A 38 -15.11 -29.49 39.78
C SER A 38 -14.76 -28.67 41.05
N SER A 39 -15.67 -27.76 41.42
CA SER A 39 -15.98 -27.33 42.75
C SER A 39 -14.83 -27.26 43.78
N SER A 40 -14.33 -26.04 44.04
CA SER A 40 -13.92 -25.61 45.36
C SER A 40 -14.50 -24.25 45.64
N ASN A 41 -15.45 -24.20 46.55
CA ASN A 41 -16.08 -23.02 47.13
C ASN A 41 -15.05 -22.08 47.75
N LEU A 42 -14.83 -20.90 47.10
CA LEU A 42 -14.33 -19.72 47.78
C LEU A 42 -15.11 -18.50 47.25
N GLY A 43 -15.90 -17.94 48.12
CA GLY A 43 -16.82 -16.85 48.11
C GLY A 43 -16.74 -15.81 47.01
N GLY A 44 -17.69 -15.84 46.10
CA GLY A 44 -18.02 -14.81 45.16
C GLY A 44 -18.46 -15.45 43.83
N ALA A 45 -19.77 -15.54 43.56
CA ALA A 45 -20.28 -16.11 42.32
C ALA A 45 -19.69 -15.35 41.10
N VAL A 46 -18.85 -16.01 40.34
CA VAL A 46 -18.35 -15.52 39.07
C VAL A 46 -19.53 -15.44 38.12
N SER A 47 -19.78 -14.27 37.56
CA SER A 47 -20.87 -14.05 36.61
C SER A 47 -20.39 -14.28 35.20
N GLU A 48 -20.98 -15.23 34.48
CA GLU A 48 -20.70 -15.48 33.08
C GLU A 48 -21.52 -14.57 32.21
N ILE A 49 -20.85 -13.93 31.22
CA ILE A 49 -21.45 -13.05 30.22
C ILE A 49 -21.31 -13.71 28.86
N LYS A 50 -22.43 -13.99 28.23
CA LYS A 50 -22.49 -14.65 26.94
C LYS A 50 -22.27 -13.62 25.82
N VAL A 51 -21.26 -13.85 24.97
CA VAL A 51 -20.92 -13.01 23.82
C VAL A 51 -20.97 -13.88 22.56
N GLY A 52 -21.74 -13.42 21.59
CA GLY A 52 -21.81 -14.08 20.29
C GLY A 52 -20.61 -13.68 19.42
N VAL A 53 -20.06 -14.61 18.68
CA VAL A 53 -19.01 -14.37 17.69
C VAL A 53 -19.42 -15.00 16.37
N ILE A 54 -19.52 -14.21 15.31
CA ILE A 54 -19.87 -14.68 13.98
C ILE A 54 -18.72 -14.39 13.03
N LEU A 55 -18.11 -15.43 12.48
CA LEU A 55 -16.94 -15.38 11.60
C LEU A 55 -17.08 -16.39 10.47
N ASP A 56 -16.49 -16.08 9.32
CA ASP A 56 -16.27 -17.06 8.26
C ASP A 56 -15.06 -17.92 8.62
N MET A 57 -15.30 -19.08 9.21
CA MET A 57 -14.24 -20.01 9.62
C MET A 57 -13.60 -20.75 8.43
N GLY A 58 -14.20 -20.69 7.25
CA GLY A 58 -13.61 -21.17 6.01
C GLY A 58 -12.50 -20.21 5.49
N SER A 59 -12.62 -18.92 5.79
CA SER A 59 -11.67 -17.91 5.34
C SER A 59 -10.41 -17.85 6.24
N TRP A 60 -9.28 -17.48 5.64
CA TRP A 60 -8.06 -17.21 6.39
C TRP A 60 -8.24 -16.07 7.40
N VAL A 61 -8.95 -15.01 7.00
CA VAL A 61 -9.19 -13.83 7.82
C VAL A 61 -10.01 -14.18 9.06
N GLY A 62 -11.09 -14.96 8.90
CA GLY A 62 -11.93 -15.42 10.01
C GLY A 62 -11.16 -16.27 11.01
N LYS A 63 -10.31 -17.17 10.55
CA LYS A 63 -9.44 -17.99 11.42
C LYS A 63 -8.45 -17.14 12.23
N VAL A 64 -7.81 -16.14 11.59
CA VAL A 64 -6.90 -15.21 12.26
C VAL A 64 -7.65 -14.41 13.34
N VAL A 65 -8.79 -13.84 13.00
CA VAL A 65 -9.63 -13.06 13.93
C VAL A 65 -10.06 -13.94 15.11
N HIS A 66 -10.56 -15.15 14.86
CA HIS A 66 -10.94 -16.09 15.91
C HIS A 66 -9.78 -16.42 16.86
N SER A 67 -8.61 -16.73 16.31
CA SER A 67 -7.40 -17.01 17.10
C SER A 67 -7.01 -15.81 17.99
N CYS A 68 -7.08 -14.59 17.45
CA CYS A 68 -6.79 -13.36 18.20
C CYS A 68 -7.81 -13.11 19.31
N ILE A 69 -9.10 -13.33 19.06
CA ILE A 69 -10.17 -13.22 20.08
C ILE A 69 -9.90 -14.19 21.25
N MET A 70 -9.58 -15.44 20.94
CA MET A 70 -9.28 -16.45 21.96
C MET A 70 -8.04 -16.11 22.79
N MET A 71 -7.01 -15.56 22.14
CA MET A 71 -5.81 -15.09 22.85
C MET A 71 -6.10 -13.85 23.71
N ALA A 72 -6.90 -12.90 23.18
CA ALA A 72 -7.27 -11.69 23.91
C ALA A 72 -8.00 -12.00 25.23
N ILE A 73 -8.94 -12.94 25.21
CA ILE A 73 -9.64 -13.37 26.43
C ILE A 73 -8.65 -13.98 27.44
N SER A 74 -7.79 -14.88 26.98
CA SER A 74 -6.80 -15.51 27.83
C SER A 74 -5.86 -14.47 28.46
N ASP A 75 -5.32 -13.56 27.66
CA ASP A 75 -4.39 -12.52 28.11
C ASP A 75 -5.09 -11.52 29.04
N PHE A 76 -6.34 -11.12 28.72
CA PHE A 76 -7.09 -10.19 29.54
C PHE A 76 -7.31 -10.72 30.97
N TYR A 77 -7.78 -11.94 31.12
CA TYR A 77 -8.03 -12.53 32.42
C TYR A 77 -6.77 -13.03 33.14
N ALA A 78 -5.67 -13.23 32.44
CA ALA A 78 -4.37 -13.46 33.06
C ALA A 78 -3.86 -12.21 33.80
N VAL A 79 -4.10 -11.03 33.23
CA VAL A 79 -3.74 -9.74 33.82
C VAL A 79 -4.78 -9.29 34.86
N ASN A 80 -6.06 -9.53 34.61
CA ASN A 80 -7.19 -9.05 35.43
C ASN A 80 -7.88 -10.23 36.17
N ASN A 81 -7.11 -11.05 36.86
CA ASN A 81 -7.61 -12.25 37.57
C ASN A 81 -8.60 -11.93 38.70
N HIS A 82 -8.59 -10.70 39.21
CA HIS A 82 -9.45 -10.20 40.30
C HIS A 82 -10.88 -9.84 39.81
N TYR A 83 -11.12 -9.80 38.50
CA TYR A 83 -12.43 -9.48 37.92
C TYR A 83 -13.43 -10.61 38.22
N LYS A 84 -14.66 -10.22 38.60
CA LYS A 84 -15.75 -11.15 39.00
C LYS A 84 -16.63 -11.58 37.83
N THR A 85 -16.37 -11.03 36.64
CA THR A 85 -17.06 -11.41 35.40
C THR A 85 -16.16 -12.27 34.51
N ARG A 86 -16.76 -13.15 33.73
CA ARG A 86 -16.07 -13.94 32.69
C ARG A 86 -16.87 -13.87 31.40
N VAL A 87 -16.22 -13.52 30.31
CA VAL A 87 -16.77 -13.54 28.97
C VAL A 87 -16.74 -14.98 28.45
N VAL A 88 -17.89 -15.49 28.09
CA VAL A 88 -18.04 -16.82 27.46
C VAL A 88 -18.46 -16.62 26.01
N LEU A 89 -17.65 -17.15 25.10
CA LEU A 89 -17.88 -17.00 23.65
C LEU A 89 -18.81 -18.09 23.10
N HIS A 90 -19.75 -17.68 22.30
CA HIS A 90 -20.60 -18.55 21.49
C HIS A 90 -20.33 -18.28 20.02
N THR A 91 -19.46 -19.08 19.40
CA THR A 91 -19.05 -18.90 18.01
C THR A 91 -20.04 -19.55 17.06
N ARG A 92 -20.35 -18.85 15.95
CA ARG A 92 -21.11 -19.34 14.79
C ARG A 92 -20.29 -19.10 13.54
N ASP A 93 -20.32 -20.09 12.64
CA ASP A 93 -19.71 -19.99 11.31
C ASP A 93 -20.72 -19.38 10.35
N SER A 94 -20.33 -18.34 9.63
CA SER A 94 -21.12 -17.71 8.58
C SER A 94 -21.06 -18.45 7.25
N ASN A 95 -20.11 -19.41 7.09
CA ASN A 95 -19.90 -20.24 5.90
C ASN A 95 -19.62 -19.51 4.59
N GLY A 96 -19.23 -18.27 4.59
CA GLY A 96 -18.62 -17.52 3.46
C GLY A 96 -19.26 -17.61 2.08
N GLU A 97 -20.30 -18.43 1.87
CA GLU A 97 -20.95 -18.64 0.59
C GLU A 97 -22.44 -18.24 0.58
N PRO A 98 -22.84 -17.43 -0.41
CA PRO A 98 -24.24 -17.39 -0.82
C PRO A 98 -24.58 -18.77 -1.43
N LEU A 99 -25.58 -19.43 -0.88
CA LEU A 99 -26.16 -20.69 -1.32
C LEU A 99 -26.08 -20.89 -2.84
N LEU A 100 -25.07 -21.60 -3.33
CA LEU A 100 -25.11 -22.28 -4.60
C LEU A 100 -25.94 -23.56 -4.44
N ALA A 101 -27.05 -23.62 -5.21
CA ALA A 101 -27.82 -24.78 -5.54
C ALA A 101 -28.89 -25.26 -4.54
N LEU A 102 -30.02 -24.62 -4.61
CA LEU A 102 -31.28 -25.35 -4.47
C LEU A 102 -32.20 -25.00 -5.64
N SER A 103 -32.71 -26.07 -6.24
CA SER A 103 -33.50 -26.10 -7.46
C SER A 103 -34.62 -25.04 -7.61
N ALA A 104 -34.86 -24.63 -8.83
CA ALA A 104 -35.56 -23.49 -9.37
C ALA A 104 -36.99 -23.15 -8.89
N VAL A 105 -37.56 -23.81 -7.89
CA VAL A 105 -38.95 -23.57 -7.44
C VAL A 105 -39.05 -22.99 -6.03
N GLN A 106 -37.99 -23.04 -5.23
CA GLN A 106 -37.93 -22.47 -3.87
C GLN A 106 -37.12 -21.16 -3.76
N ILE A 107 -36.59 -20.67 -4.89
CA ILE A 107 -35.63 -19.56 -4.98
C ILE A 107 -36.24 -18.18 -4.67
N PHE A 108 -37.56 -18.02 -4.71
CA PHE A 108 -38.19 -16.71 -4.47
C PHE A 108 -38.31 -16.31 -2.98
N LEU A 109 -38.06 -17.24 -2.05
CA LEU A 109 -38.27 -17.01 -0.61
C LEU A 109 -37.01 -17.15 0.25
N ILE A 110 -35.86 -17.58 -0.29
CA ILE A 110 -34.65 -17.87 0.50
C ILE A 110 -33.41 -17.23 -0.14
N GLN A 111 -33.42 -15.92 -0.36
CA GLN A 111 -32.24 -15.10 -0.57
C GLN A 111 -31.86 -14.38 0.74
N VAL A 112 -31.88 -15.10 1.85
CA VAL A 112 -31.43 -14.57 3.15
C VAL A 112 -30.18 -15.33 3.49
N SER A 113 -29.08 -14.58 3.64
CA SER A 113 -27.77 -15.12 4.00
C SER A 113 -27.77 -15.84 5.36
N THR A 114 -26.74 -16.65 5.62
CA THR A 114 -26.60 -17.42 6.86
C THR A 114 -26.31 -16.52 8.07
N LEU A 115 -25.71 -15.34 7.86
CA LEU A 115 -25.27 -14.43 8.92
C LEU A 115 -26.40 -13.86 9.78
N PRO A 116 -27.53 -13.38 9.24
CA PRO A 116 -28.67 -12.93 10.05
C PRO A 116 -29.32 -14.05 10.86
N PHE A 117 -29.33 -15.28 10.35
CA PHE A 117 -29.85 -16.43 11.11
C PHE A 117 -28.93 -16.79 12.28
N ALA A 118 -27.62 -16.74 12.09
CA ALA A 118 -26.67 -16.93 13.17
C ALA A 118 -26.83 -15.85 14.24
N ALA A 119 -27.04 -14.59 13.84
CA ALA A 119 -27.30 -13.50 14.78
C ALA A 119 -28.60 -13.67 15.56
N LEU A 120 -29.67 -14.06 14.89
CA LEU A 120 -30.98 -14.35 15.54
C LEU A 120 -30.89 -15.51 16.53
N ASP A 121 -30.18 -16.60 16.17
CA ASP A 121 -29.96 -17.73 17.08
C ASP A 121 -29.19 -17.30 18.35
N LEU A 122 -28.19 -16.47 18.20
CA LEU A 122 -27.43 -15.94 19.31
C LEU A 122 -28.25 -15.01 20.21
N ILE A 123 -29.14 -14.18 19.64
CA ILE A 123 -29.99 -13.26 20.39
C ILE A 123 -31.15 -14.02 21.08
N ASP A 124 -31.93 -14.84 20.37
CA ASP A 124 -33.14 -15.45 20.86
C ASP A 124 -32.91 -16.71 21.69
N ASN A 125 -32.02 -17.60 21.22
CA ASN A 125 -31.79 -18.90 21.84
C ASN A 125 -30.72 -18.84 22.91
N ILE A 126 -29.56 -18.23 22.59
CA ILE A 126 -28.41 -18.14 23.51
C ILE A 126 -28.55 -16.95 24.47
N LYS A 127 -29.29 -15.91 24.05
CA LYS A 127 -29.47 -14.64 24.79
C LYS A 127 -28.13 -13.95 25.10
N VAL A 128 -27.34 -13.73 24.06
CA VAL A 128 -26.06 -13.03 24.18
C VAL A 128 -26.27 -11.55 24.54
N GLN A 129 -25.32 -10.99 25.25
CA GLN A 129 -25.37 -9.59 25.70
C GLN A 129 -24.58 -8.64 24.82
N ALA A 130 -23.67 -9.16 24.00
CA ALA A 130 -22.97 -8.46 22.93
C ALA A 130 -22.65 -9.44 21.79
N MET A 131 -22.38 -8.91 20.61
CA MET A 131 -21.92 -9.70 19.47
C MET A 131 -20.68 -9.09 18.83
N ILE A 132 -19.84 -9.95 18.28
CA ILE A 132 -18.66 -9.59 17.47
C ILE A 132 -18.84 -10.22 16.11
N ILE A 133 -18.68 -9.43 15.06
CA ILE A 133 -18.90 -9.84 13.67
C ILE A 133 -17.65 -9.56 12.83
N GLY A 134 -17.21 -10.57 12.11
CA GLY A 134 -16.03 -10.50 11.23
C GLY A 134 -16.22 -9.61 10.00
N PRO A 135 -15.15 -9.44 9.20
CA PRO A 135 -15.20 -8.66 7.96
C PRO A 135 -15.95 -9.43 6.86
N GLU A 136 -17.22 -9.13 6.67
CA GLU A 136 -18.12 -9.79 5.72
C GLU A 136 -18.80 -8.79 4.79
N THR A 137 -19.71 -9.28 3.93
CA THR A 137 -20.30 -8.48 2.86
C THR A 137 -21.39 -7.50 3.30
N SER A 138 -21.51 -6.40 2.60
CA SER A 138 -22.27 -5.20 2.95
C SER A 138 -23.81 -5.34 3.00
N LEU A 139 -24.39 -6.31 2.32
CA LEU A 139 -25.85 -6.45 2.27
C LEU A 139 -26.45 -6.81 3.62
N GLU A 140 -25.67 -7.45 4.46
CA GLU A 140 -26.03 -7.99 5.75
C GLU A 140 -25.91 -6.97 6.89
N GLU A 141 -25.08 -5.96 6.70
CA GLU A 141 -24.77 -4.96 7.73
C GLU A 141 -26.00 -4.17 8.19
N LYS A 142 -26.85 -3.73 7.24
CA LYS A 142 -28.07 -2.99 7.58
C LYS A 142 -29.06 -3.83 8.40
N LEU A 143 -29.17 -5.12 8.05
CA LEU A 143 -30.04 -6.04 8.78
C LEU A 143 -29.49 -6.34 10.18
N LEU A 144 -28.17 -6.55 10.30
CA LEU A 144 -27.52 -6.77 11.58
C LEU A 144 -27.62 -5.53 12.48
N ALA A 145 -27.39 -4.35 11.94
CA ALA A 145 -27.55 -3.09 12.68
C ALA A 145 -29.00 -2.92 13.18
N PHE A 146 -29.99 -3.25 12.35
CA PHE A 146 -31.40 -3.26 12.75
C PHE A 146 -31.68 -4.28 13.87
N LEU A 147 -31.15 -5.51 13.76
CA LEU A 147 -31.26 -6.53 14.79
C LEU A 147 -30.64 -6.10 16.13
N GLY A 148 -29.45 -5.54 16.10
CA GLY A 148 -28.78 -5.02 17.29
C GLY A 148 -29.57 -3.91 17.97
N ASP A 149 -30.12 -2.95 17.21
CA ASP A 149 -30.92 -1.87 17.76
C ASP A 149 -32.23 -2.38 18.36
N LYS A 150 -32.89 -3.30 17.66
CA LYS A 150 -34.19 -3.88 18.13
C LYS A 150 -34.02 -4.74 19.39
N ALA A 151 -32.95 -5.57 19.43
CA ALA A 151 -32.63 -6.41 20.57
C ALA A 151 -31.95 -5.64 21.72
N LYS A 152 -31.53 -4.40 21.47
CA LYS A 152 -30.66 -3.62 22.39
C LYS A 152 -29.37 -4.38 22.73
N VAL A 153 -28.77 -5.06 21.77
CA VAL A 153 -27.53 -5.83 21.91
C VAL A 153 -26.43 -5.11 21.13
N PRO A 154 -25.35 -4.64 21.79
CA PRO A 154 -24.21 -4.02 21.10
C PRO A 154 -23.58 -5.02 20.13
N ILE A 155 -23.41 -4.59 18.88
CA ILE A 155 -22.73 -5.33 17.84
C ILE A 155 -21.42 -4.62 17.49
N ILE A 156 -20.30 -5.28 17.72
CA ILE A 156 -18.96 -4.81 17.32
C ILE A 156 -18.65 -5.45 15.97
N SER A 157 -18.50 -4.63 14.92
CA SER A 157 -18.26 -5.08 13.56
C SER A 157 -16.90 -4.62 13.04
N PHE A 158 -16.20 -5.51 12.34
CA PHE A 158 -14.99 -5.22 11.57
C PHE A 158 -15.26 -5.07 10.08
N MET A 159 -16.52 -4.97 9.69
CA MET A 159 -16.93 -4.83 8.29
C MET A 159 -16.31 -3.57 7.66
N THR A 160 -15.86 -3.71 6.42
CA THR A 160 -15.19 -2.64 5.67
C THR A 160 -16.16 -1.73 4.91
N SER A 161 -17.45 -1.92 5.11
CA SER A 161 -18.48 -1.20 4.36
C SER A 161 -18.79 0.17 4.96
N PRO A 162 -18.95 1.23 4.14
CA PRO A 162 -19.19 2.59 4.63
C PRO A 162 -20.65 2.87 5.01
N CYS A 163 -21.50 1.83 5.14
CA CYS A 163 -22.90 2.05 5.49
C CYS A 163 -23.05 2.94 6.71
N SER A 164 -23.63 4.12 6.51
CA SER A 164 -24.00 5.03 7.57
C SER A 164 -25.27 4.51 8.27
N THR A 165 -25.14 3.40 8.97
CA THR A 165 -26.21 2.97 9.85
C THR A 165 -26.17 3.89 11.07
N HIS A 166 -27.14 4.79 11.19
CA HIS A 166 -27.36 5.59 12.40
C HIS A 166 -27.89 4.74 13.57
N ASN A 167 -27.55 3.46 13.59
CA ASN A 167 -27.98 2.55 14.62
C ASN A 167 -27.00 2.61 15.80
N PRO A 168 -27.39 3.14 16.95
CA PRO A 168 -26.48 3.38 18.08
C PRO A 168 -25.86 2.09 18.62
N TYR A 169 -26.53 0.94 18.44
CA TYR A 169 -26.03 -0.37 18.91
C TYR A 169 -25.05 -1.05 17.94
N PHE A 170 -24.67 -0.39 16.84
CA PHE A 170 -23.73 -0.91 15.87
C PHE A 170 -22.42 -0.14 15.95
N VAL A 171 -21.39 -0.76 16.53
CA VAL A 171 -20.05 -0.18 16.72
C VAL A 171 -19.11 -0.69 15.64
N GLN A 172 -18.53 0.21 14.86
CA GLN A 172 -17.63 -0.13 13.75
C GLN A 172 -16.18 0.08 14.14
N ILE A 173 -15.41 -1.00 14.17
CA ILE A 173 -13.95 -0.94 14.40
C ILE A 173 -13.26 -1.07 13.05
N LYS A 174 -13.10 0.06 12.38
CA LYS A 174 -12.44 0.18 11.07
C LYS A 174 -11.80 1.55 10.93
N SER A 175 -10.90 1.69 9.97
CA SER A 175 -10.36 2.99 9.58
C SER A 175 -11.45 3.88 8.99
N ASP A 176 -11.33 5.19 9.20
CA ASP A 176 -12.26 6.15 8.64
C ASP A 176 -11.98 6.36 7.15
N GLU A 177 -12.90 5.94 6.30
CA GLU A 177 -12.78 6.04 4.85
C GLU A 177 -12.76 7.48 4.36
N ILE A 178 -13.47 8.40 5.03
CA ILE A 178 -13.46 9.82 4.66
C ILE A 178 -12.05 10.38 4.84
N THR A 179 -11.40 10.08 5.94
CA THR A 179 -10.01 10.45 6.22
C THR A 179 -9.05 9.78 5.23
N GLU A 180 -9.29 8.53 4.85
CA GLU A 180 -8.52 7.83 3.83
C GLU A 180 -8.59 8.52 2.47
N PHE A 181 -9.79 8.88 2.02
CA PHE A 181 -9.96 9.55 0.73
C PHE A 181 -9.33 10.95 0.70
N LYS A 182 -9.32 11.68 1.82
CA LYS A 182 -8.52 12.92 1.93
C LYS A 182 -7.04 12.64 1.69
N GLY A 183 -6.52 11.57 2.28
CA GLY A 183 -5.13 11.15 2.04
C GLY A 183 -4.87 10.80 0.57
N ILE A 184 -5.80 10.10 -0.08
CA ILE A 184 -5.69 9.76 -1.49
C ILE A 184 -5.73 11.02 -2.38
N THR A 185 -6.60 11.98 -2.07
CA THR A 185 -6.64 13.25 -2.83
C THR A 185 -5.36 14.06 -2.70
N ASP A 186 -4.78 14.12 -1.50
CA ASP A 186 -3.47 14.77 -1.27
C ASP A 186 -2.36 14.08 -2.06
N ILE A 187 -2.36 12.75 -2.12
CA ILE A 187 -1.39 11.96 -2.91
C ILE A 187 -1.55 12.29 -4.39
N ILE A 188 -2.77 12.27 -4.93
CA ILE A 188 -3.07 12.59 -6.33
C ILE A 188 -2.60 14.00 -6.66
N GLY A 189 -2.92 14.97 -5.79
CA GLY A 189 -2.49 16.35 -5.93
C GLY A 189 -0.96 16.51 -5.93
N SER A 190 -0.24 15.72 -5.13
CA SER A 190 1.23 15.75 -5.07
C SER A 190 1.90 15.31 -6.38
N PHE A 191 1.23 14.47 -7.19
CA PHE A 191 1.67 14.08 -8.52
C PHE A 191 1.18 15.01 -9.63
N GLY A 192 0.37 16.02 -9.31
CA GLY A 192 -0.17 16.97 -10.26
C GLY A 192 -1.30 16.43 -11.14
N TRP A 193 -1.87 15.27 -10.81
CA TRP A 193 -3.01 14.73 -11.56
C TRP A 193 -4.28 15.49 -11.21
N ARG A 194 -5.10 15.76 -12.22
CA ARG A 194 -6.38 16.50 -12.04
C ARG A 194 -7.59 15.65 -12.38
N ASN A 195 -7.43 14.66 -13.26
CA ASN A 195 -8.50 13.78 -13.69
C ASN A 195 -8.22 12.36 -13.19
N VAL A 196 -9.25 11.74 -12.62
CA VAL A 196 -9.17 10.37 -12.11
C VAL A 196 -10.40 9.57 -12.52
N ILE A 197 -10.27 8.25 -12.54
CA ILE A 197 -11.37 7.31 -12.71
C ILE A 197 -11.58 6.60 -11.39
N LEU A 198 -12.80 6.60 -10.89
CA LEU A 198 -13.17 5.86 -9.69
C LEU A 198 -13.80 4.53 -10.08
N VAL A 199 -13.20 3.43 -9.64
CA VAL A 199 -13.76 2.08 -9.76
C VAL A 199 -14.26 1.64 -8.41
N HIS A 200 -15.56 1.45 -8.28
CA HIS A 200 -16.19 1.07 -7.01
C HIS A 200 -17.09 -0.14 -7.15
N GLU A 201 -17.40 -0.76 -6.03
CA GLU A 201 -18.30 -1.91 -5.96
C GLU A 201 -19.75 -1.46 -6.04
N ASP A 202 -20.55 -2.10 -6.88
CA ASP A 202 -21.98 -1.81 -7.03
C ASP A 202 -22.78 -2.45 -5.89
N THR A 203 -22.68 -1.82 -4.74
CA THR A 203 -23.43 -2.15 -3.53
C THR A 203 -24.07 -0.88 -2.98
N ASP A 204 -25.11 -1.01 -2.16
CA ASP A 204 -25.72 0.14 -1.50
C ASP A 204 -24.68 0.99 -0.77
N CYS A 205 -23.78 0.32 -0.07
CA CYS A 205 -22.73 0.99 0.70
C CYS A 205 -21.68 1.62 -0.19
N GLY A 206 -21.31 0.99 -1.31
CA GLY A 206 -20.43 1.60 -2.31
C GLY A 206 -21.03 2.88 -2.92
N ARG A 207 -22.36 2.94 -3.03
CA ARG A 207 -23.06 4.16 -3.50
C ARG A 207 -23.18 5.25 -2.44
N GLU A 208 -23.31 4.89 -1.16
CA GLU A 208 -23.43 5.86 -0.06
C GLU A 208 -22.18 6.72 0.14
N ILE A 209 -21.00 6.23 -0.22
CA ILE A 209 -19.74 7.01 -0.11
C ILE A 209 -19.57 8.04 -1.24
N LEU A 210 -20.22 7.85 -2.38
CA LEU A 210 -20.02 8.69 -3.57
C LEU A 210 -20.27 10.20 -3.33
N PRO A 211 -21.32 10.64 -2.61
CA PRO A 211 -21.51 12.07 -2.33
C PRO A 211 -20.36 12.69 -1.53
N PHE A 212 -19.80 11.94 -0.57
CA PHE A 212 -18.65 12.41 0.22
C PHE A 212 -17.39 12.51 -0.63
N LEU A 213 -17.19 11.54 -1.54
CA LEU A 213 -16.06 11.55 -2.46
C LEU A 213 -16.17 12.72 -3.43
N ALA A 214 -17.34 12.95 -4.01
CA ALA A 214 -17.57 14.05 -4.93
C ALA A 214 -17.24 15.40 -4.28
N ASN A 215 -17.71 15.62 -3.04
CA ASN A 215 -17.41 16.83 -2.29
C ASN A 215 -15.91 16.97 -1.99
N THR A 216 -15.26 15.90 -1.53
CA THR A 216 -13.82 15.92 -1.21
C THR A 216 -12.96 16.21 -2.46
N PHE A 217 -13.33 15.64 -3.60
CA PHE A 217 -12.62 15.89 -4.85
C PHE A 217 -12.86 17.30 -5.39
N GLU A 218 -14.09 17.83 -5.27
CA GLU A 218 -14.41 19.20 -5.67
C GLU A 218 -13.62 20.22 -4.81
N GLU A 219 -13.56 20.03 -3.49
CA GLU A 219 -12.77 20.86 -2.57
C GLU A 219 -11.28 20.91 -2.92
N THR A 220 -10.73 19.81 -3.45
CA THR A 220 -9.31 19.68 -3.82
C THR A 220 -9.03 20.02 -5.29
N GLY A 221 -10.06 20.37 -6.07
CA GLY A 221 -9.93 20.68 -7.51
C GLY A 221 -9.62 19.45 -8.37
N LEU A 222 -9.92 18.25 -7.88
CA LEU A 222 -9.85 17.00 -8.63
C LEU A 222 -11.18 16.74 -9.35
N HIS A 223 -11.09 16.22 -10.57
CA HIS A 223 -12.25 15.90 -11.38
C HIS A 223 -12.33 14.37 -11.60
N ILE A 224 -13.51 13.81 -11.30
CA ILE A 224 -13.80 12.40 -11.63
C ILE A 224 -14.24 12.35 -13.08
N ALA A 225 -13.32 11.93 -13.96
CA ALA A 225 -13.59 11.83 -15.39
C ALA A 225 -14.60 10.73 -15.73
N TYR A 226 -14.60 9.65 -14.96
CA TYR A 226 -15.55 8.53 -15.10
C TYR A 226 -15.69 7.78 -13.78
N MET A 227 -16.90 7.30 -13.49
CA MET A 227 -17.20 6.40 -12.38
C MET A 227 -17.62 5.04 -12.92
N SER A 228 -16.87 4.01 -12.56
CA SER A 228 -17.14 2.62 -12.94
C SER A 228 -17.69 1.87 -11.74
N SER A 229 -18.88 1.30 -11.90
CA SER A 229 -19.59 0.52 -10.90
C SER A 229 -19.57 -0.95 -11.30
N ILE A 230 -18.96 -1.82 -10.49
CA ILE A 230 -18.80 -3.25 -10.80
C ILE A 230 -19.55 -4.06 -9.72
N SER A 231 -20.49 -4.91 -10.13
CA SER A 231 -21.19 -5.80 -9.20
C SER A 231 -20.21 -6.83 -8.60
N PRO A 232 -20.32 -7.15 -7.29
CA PRO A 232 -19.56 -8.24 -6.67
C PRO A 232 -19.75 -9.58 -7.39
N SER A 233 -20.94 -9.82 -7.95
CA SER A 233 -21.32 -11.02 -8.71
C SER A 233 -21.00 -10.94 -10.21
N ALA A 234 -20.39 -9.83 -10.69
CA ALA A 234 -20.06 -9.65 -12.10
C ALA A 234 -19.21 -10.80 -12.64
N THR A 235 -19.52 -11.29 -13.83
CA THR A 235 -18.69 -12.27 -14.52
C THR A 235 -17.40 -11.64 -15.05
N ASN A 236 -16.41 -12.46 -15.40
CA ASN A 236 -15.18 -11.94 -16.00
C ASN A 236 -15.45 -11.18 -17.32
N ASP A 237 -16.41 -11.60 -18.10
CA ASP A 237 -16.77 -10.93 -19.35
C ASP A 237 -17.35 -9.53 -19.10
N GLN A 238 -18.19 -9.40 -18.08
CA GLN A 238 -18.72 -8.09 -17.66
C GLN A 238 -17.62 -7.16 -17.15
N ILE A 239 -16.65 -7.70 -16.39
CA ILE A 239 -15.48 -6.92 -15.94
C ILE A 239 -14.65 -6.47 -17.15
N ILE A 240 -14.43 -7.34 -18.15
CA ILE A 240 -13.69 -7.02 -19.39
C ILE A 240 -14.45 -5.95 -20.19
N GLU A 241 -15.76 -6.06 -20.32
CA GLU A 241 -16.57 -5.05 -21.00
C GLU A 241 -16.43 -3.68 -20.34
N GLU A 242 -16.49 -3.64 -19.00
CA GLU A 242 -16.31 -2.38 -18.26
C GLU A 242 -14.89 -1.83 -18.43
N LEU A 243 -13.87 -2.68 -18.36
CA LEU A 243 -12.48 -2.28 -18.63
C LEU A 243 -12.30 -1.73 -20.04
N HIS A 244 -12.97 -2.28 -21.05
CA HIS A 244 -12.95 -1.71 -22.41
C HIS A 244 -13.55 -0.31 -22.46
N LYS A 245 -14.64 -0.03 -21.69
CA LYS A 245 -15.18 1.33 -21.56
C LYS A 245 -14.15 2.26 -20.93
N LEU A 246 -13.48 1.81 -19.86
CA LEU A 246 -12.41 2.59 -19.22
C LEU A 246 -11.24 2.85 -20.18
N MET A 247 -10.93 1.90 -21.03
CA MET A 247 -9.89 2.07 -22.07
C MET A 247 -10.23 3.14 -23.12
N THR A 248 -11.49 3.53 -23.29
CA THR A 248 -11.85 4.61 -24.23
C THR A 248 -11.57 5.99 -23.66
N THR A 249 -11.37 6.11 -22.35
CA THR A 249 -11.02 7.37 -21.70
C THR A 249 -9.54 7.71 -21.91
N GLN A 250 -9.21 8.98 -21.91
CA GLN A 250 -7.81 9.42 -21.97
C GLN A 250 -7.12 9.36 -20.61
N THR A 251 -7.90 9.35 -19.54
CA THR A 251 -7.40 9.32 -18.15
C THR A 251 -6.87 7.93 -17.81
N THR A 252 -5.69 7.89 -17.19
CA THR A 252 -5.01 6.62 -16.81
C THR A 252 -4.74 6.50 -15.30
N VAL A 253 -5.30 7.38 -14.49
CA VAL A 253 -5.25 7.32 -13.03
C VAL A 253 -6.54 6.71 -12.51
N TYR A 254 -6.43 5.55 -11.90
CA TYR A 254 -7.56 4.78 -11.38
C TYR A 254 -7.50 4.72 -9.85
N ILE A 255 -8.62 5.03 -9.20
CA ILE A 255 -8.84 4.79 -7.78
C ILE A 255 -9.73 3.56 -7.68
N VAL A 256 -9.27 2.52 -6.99
CA VAL A 256 -9.96 1.24 -6.87
C VAL A 256 -10.44 1.05 -5.44
N HIS A 257 -11.76 1.08 -5.25
CA HIS A 257 -12.42 0.91 -3.96
C HIS A 257 -13.40 -0.26 -4.01
N ILE A 258 -12.86 -1.48 -3.96
CA ILE A 258 -13.62 -2.74 -4.10
C ILE A 258 -13.13 -3.78 -3.08
N SER A 259 -13.87 -4.87 -2.93
CA SER A 259 -13.49 -6.00 -2.08
C SER A 259 -12.28 -6.79 -2.66
N PRO A 260 -11.49 -7.51 -1.85
CA PRO A 260 -10.33 -8.28 -2.31
C PRO A 260 -10.69 -9.35 -3.35
N SER A 261 -11.85 -9.99 -3.21
CA SER A 261 -12.32 -11.00 -4.15
C SER A 261 -12.59 -10.42 -5.54
N LEU A 262 -13.23 -9.25 -5.60
CA LEU A 262 -13.47 -8.54 -6.85
C LEU A 262 -12.16 -7.94 -7.40
N ALA A 263 -11.28 -7.43 -6.53
CA ALA A 263 -9.97 -6.90 -6.91
C ALA A 263 -9.10 -7.97 -7.57
N SER A 264 -9.09 -9.20 -7.06
CA SER A 264 -8.37 -10.32 -7.67
C SER A 264 -8.80 -10.53 -9.11
N ARG A 265 -10.11 -10.59 -9.38
CA ARG A 265 -10.65 -10.77 -10.74
C ARG A 265 -10.41 -9.55 -11.63
N LEU A 266 -10.54 -8.35 -11.07
CA LEU A 266 -10.28 -7.10 -11.79
C LEU A 266 -8.83 -7.05 -12.28
N PHE A 267 -7.85 -7.18 -11.39
CA PHE A 267 -6.44 -7.02 -11.75
C PHE A 267 -5.91 -8.14 -12.65
N LEU A 268 -6.43 -9.35 -12.54
CA LEU A 268 -6.13 -10.41 -13.52
C LEU A 268 -6.56 -10.01 -14.94
N ASN A 269 -7.74 -9.39 -15.10
CA ASN A 269 -8.24 -8.93 -16.39
C ASN A 269 -7.54 -7.62 -16.84
N VAL A 270 -7.24 -6.70 -15.93
CA VAL A 270 -6.44 -5.49 -16.18
C VAL A 270 -5.07 -5.84 -16.76
N LYS A 271 -4.39 -6.86 -16.20
CA LYS A 271 -3.11 -7.35 -16.73
C LYS A 271 -3.26 -7.97 -18.13
N LYS A 272 -4.30 -8.77 -18.35
CA LYS A 272 -4.60 -9.37 -19.67
C LYS A 272 -4.82 -8.33 -20.75
N LEU A 273 -5.48 -7.22 -20.41
CA LEU A 273 -5.77 -6.13 -21.35
C LEU A 273 -4.62 -5.12 -21.51
N GLY A 274 -3.45 -5.37 -20.90
CA GLY A 274 -2.29 -4.49 -20.99
C GLY A 274 -2.42 -3.16 -20.24
N MET A 275 -3.36 -3.03 -19.29
CA MET A 275 -3.54 -1.83 -18.49
C MET A 275 -2.59 -1.76 -17.28
N MET A 276 -1.67 -2.73 -17.13
CA MET A 276 -0.58 -2.72 -16.13
C MET A 276 0.77 -2.45 -16.79
N THR A 277 0.79 -1.57 -17.78
CA THR A 277 1.98 -1.12 -18.50
C THR A 277 2.34 0.33 -18.12
N GLU A 278 3.45 0.83 -18.64
CA GLU A 278 3.88 2.20 -18.41
C GLU A 278 2.81 3.22 -18.81
N GLY A 279 2.69 4.30 -18.04
CA GLY A 279 1.70 5.36 -18.25
C GLY A 279 0.41 5.21 -17.44
N TYR A 280 0.18 4.03 -16.82
CA TYR A 280 -0.97 3.80 -15.95
C TYR A 280 -0.62 4.02 -14.47
N ALA A 281 -1.57 4.50 -13.69
CA ALA A 281 -1.49 4.60 -12.23
C ALA A 281 -2.73 3.97 -11.59
N TRP A 282 -2.51 3.00 -10.72
CA TRP A 282 -3.56 2.29 -9.98
C TRP A 282 -3.40 2.56 -8.49
N ILE A 283 -4.38 3.26 -7.91
CA ILE A 283 -4.44 3.60 -6.49
C ILE A 283 -5.49 2.70 -5.85
N VAL A 284 -5.08 1.89 -4.89
CA VAL A 284 -5.94 0.90 -4.25
C VAL A 284 -6.20 1.30 -2.81
N THR A 285 -7.46 1.32 -2.40
CA THR A 285 -7.85 1.71 -1.04
C THR A 285 -7.54 0.63 0.00
N ALA A 286 -7.53 1.01 1.27
CA ALA A 286 -7.32 0.14 2.42
C ALA A 286 -8.32 -1.03 2.48
N LYS A 287 -9.50 -0.89 1.88
CA LYS A 287 -10.49 -1.96 1.75
C LYS A 287 -9.90 -3.22 1.13
N THR A 288 -9.06 -3.08 0.10
CA THR A 288 -8.31 -4.18 -0.52
C THR A 288 -6.93 -4.36 0.09
N MET A 289 -6.18 -3.24 0.31
CA MET A 289 -4.76 -3.31 0.71
C MET A 289 -4.56 -3.93 2.09
N ASN A 290 -5.47 -3.73 3.04
CA ASN A 290 -5.41 -4.37 4.36
C ASN A 290 -5.51 -5.91 4.29
N LEU A 291 -6.03 -6.44 3.21
CA LEU A 291 -6.25 -7.86 2.97
C LEU A 291 -5.44 -8.40 1.77
N LEU A 292 -4.43 -7.66 1.31
CA LEU A 292 -3.62 -8.05 0.14
C LEU A 292 -3.07 -9.49 0.28
N HIS A 293 -2.57 -9.85 1.47
CA HIS A 293 -2.02 -11.19 1.73
C HIS A 293 -3.07 -12.32 1.75
N SER A 294 -4.36 -12.00 1.76
CA SER A 294 -5.44 -12.98 1.62
C SER A 294 -5.78 -13.31 0.17
N MET A 295 -5.24 -12.54 -0.78
CA MET A 295 -5.48 -12.73 -2.21
C MET A 295 -4.54 -13.79 -2.80
N ASP A 296 -4.95 -14.39 -3.91
CA ASP A 296 -4.10 -15.35 -4.62
C ASP A 296 -2.81 -14.69 -5.13
N SER A 297 -1.70 -15.43 -5.07
CA SER A 297 -0.39 -14.97 -5.54
C SER A 297 -0.41 -14.45 -6.98
N SER A 298 -1.21 -15.05 -7.87
CA SER A 298 -1.39 -14.61 -9.26
C SER A 298 -2.10 -13.28 -9.36
N ALA A 299 -3.05 -13.01 -8.47
CA ALA A 299 -3.75 -11.74 -8.40
C ALA A 299 -2.81 -10.63 -7.90
N ILE A 300 -2.04 -10.90 -6.83
CA ILE A 300 -1.04 -9.96 -6.31
C ILE A 300 0.02 -9.63 -7.37
N GLU A 301 0.53 -10.63 -8.09
CA GLU A 301 1.46 -10.39 -9.22
C GLU A 301 0.84 -9.56 -10.34
N SER A 302 -0.47 -9.63 -10.52
CA SER A 302 -1.17 -8.81 -11.50
C SER A 302 -1.34 -7.35 -11.05
N MET A 303 -1.14 -7.06 -9.77
CA MET A 303 -1.15 -5.72 -9.18
C MET A 303 0.23 -5.05 -9.19
N GLN A 304 1.24 -5.65 -9.81
CA GLN A 304 2.61 -5.11 -9.87
C GLN A 304 2.63 -3.65 -10.30
N GLY A 305 3.17 -2.78 -9.44
CA GLY A 305 3.24 -1.34 -9.70
C GLY A 305 2.02 -0.56 -9.22
N ALA A 306 0.95 -1.22 -8.76
CA ALA A 306 -0.12 -0.54 -8.06
C ALA A 306 0.39 -0.04 -6.71
N PHE A 307 -0.14 1.06 -6.23
CA PHE A 307 0.12 1.55 -4.89
C PHE A 307 -1.21 1.91 -4.20
N GLY A 308 -1.18 2.06 -2.88
CA GLY A 308 -2.42 2.35 -2.17
C GLY A 308 -2.20 2.70 -0.71
N SER A 309 -3.30 2.97 -0.04
CA SER A 309 -3.38 3.22 1.39
C SER A 309 -3.58 1.92 2.15
N LYS A 310 -2.96 1.83 3.32
CA LYS A 310 -3.15 0.76 4.30
C LYS A 310 -3.29 1.39 5.68
N SER A 311 -4.15 0.83 6.51
CA SER A 311 -4.31 1.34 7.87
C SER A 311 -3.00 1.20 8.65
N TYR A 312 -2.54 2.31 9.24
CA TYR A 312 -1.31 2.31 10.02
C TYR A 312 -1.54 1.75 11.42
N ILE A 313 -0.65 0.85 11.84
CA ILE A 313 -0.56 0.37 13.22
C ILE A 313 0.85 0.66 13.75
N LEU A 314 0.89 1.32 14.93
CA LEU A 314 2.15 1.65 15.57
C LEU A 314 2.90 0.38 15.96
N ALA A 315 4.13 0.24 15.46
CA ALA A 315 5.00 -0.85 15.88
C ALA A 315 5.37 -0.67 17.35
N SER A 316 4.93 -1.60 18.19
CA SER A 316 5.22 -1.64 19.62
C SER A 316 5.89 -2.97 20.01
N GLY A 317 6.62 -2.98 21.11
CA GLY A 317 7.18 -4.22 21.66
C GLY A 317 6.09 -5.23 22.04
N GLU A 318 4.93 -4.75 22.48
CA GLU A 318 3.77 -5.57 22.82
C GLU A 318 3.17 -6.24 21.60
N LEU A 319 2.99 -5.49 20.51
CA LEU A 319 2.53 -6.03 19.23
C LEU A 319 3.51 -7.05 18.67
N HIS A 320 4.81 -6.79 18.76
CA HIS A 320 5.83 -7.74 18.30
C HIS A 320 5.77 -9.04 19.11
N ASN A 321 5.72 -8.96 20.43
CA ASN A 321 5.63 -10.12 21.32
C ASN A 321 4.32 -10.90 21.08
N PHE A 322 3.20 -10.20 20.92
CA PHE A 322 1.93 -10.82 20.59
C PHE A 322 2.00 -11.55 19.24
N THR A 323 2.55 -10.92 18.22
CA THR A 323 2.70 -11.51 16.88
C THR A 323 3.51 -12.79 16.92
N LEU A 324 4.61 -12.85 17.69
CA LEU A 324 5.41 -14.06 17.84
C LEU A 324 4.65 -15.19 18.54
N ARG A 325 3.92 -14.88 19.62
CA ARG A 325 3.08 -15.85 20.35
C ARG A 325 1.93 -16.34 19.46
N TRP A 326 1.28 -15.43 18.75
CA TRP A 326 0.20 -15.74 17.84
C TRP A 326 0.68 -16.66 16.70
N LYS A 327 1.80 -16.36 16.04
CA LYS A 327 2.36 -17.19 14.97
C LYS A 327 2.61 -18.63 15.42
N ARG A 328 3.19 -18.81 16.61
CA ARG A 328 3.42 -20.16 17.18
C ARG A 328 2.10 -20.90 17.42
N LYS A 329 1.13 -20.25 18.04
CA LYS A 329 -0.17 -20.86 18.34
C LYS A 329 -0.96 -21.18 17.09
N PHE A 330 -0.99 -20.26 16.13
CA PHE A 330 -1.72 -20.41 14.87
C PHE A 330 -1.14 -21.55 14.03
N HIS A 331 0.19 -21.65 13.92
CA HIS A 331 0.85 -22.74 13.19
C HIS A 331 0.58 -24.12 13.80
N ILE A 332 0.42 -24.22 15.13
CA ILE A 332 0.04 -25.48 15.79
C ILE A 332 -1.40 -25.85 15.46
N GLN A 333 -2.30 -24.86 15.38
CA GLN A 333 -3.74 -25.07 15.12
C GLN A 333 -4.02 -25.39 13.65
N ASP A 334 -3.31 -24.75 12.71
CA ASP A 334 -3.51 -24.94 11.28
C ASP A 334 -2.17 -24.98 10.52
N PRO A 335 -1.50 -26.14 10.49
CA PRO A 335 -0.18 -26.32 9.86
C PRO A 335 -0.20 -26.14 8.34
N SER A 336 -1.37 -26.12 7.71
CA SER A 336 -1.53 -26.00 6.26
C SER A 336 -1.15 -24.61 5.73
N PHE A 337 -1.08 -23.60 6.59
CA PHE A 337 -0.70 -22.24 6.24
C PHE A 337 0.79 -21.98 6.55
N GLU A 338 1.64 -22.09 5.54
CA GLU A 338 3.11 -21.92 5.68
C GLU A 338 3.51 -20.49 6.09
N VAL A 339 2.74 -19.46 5.70
CA VAL A 339 3.05 -18.05 6.00
C VAL A 339 1.78 -17.34 6.46
N ALA A 340 1.44 -17.52 7.73
CA ALA A 340 0.39 -16.73 8.33
C ALA A 340 0.95 -15.38 8.81
N GLU A 341 0.45 -14.28 8.23
CA GLU A 341 0.69 -12.93 8.75
C GLU A 341 -0.50 -12.46 9.57
N LEU A 342 -0.20 -11.82 10.70
CA LEU A 342 -1.23 -11.20 11.53
C LEU A 342 -1.84 -10.02 10.77
N ASN A 343 -3.12 -10.12 10.42
CA ASN A 343 -3.83 -9.05 9.74
C ASN A 343 -4.37 -8.02 10.74
N ILE A 344 -4.73 -6.86 10.23
CA ILE A 344 -5.23 -5.74 11.03
C ILE A 344 -6.51 -6.09 11.78
N PHE A 345 -7.39 -6.91 11.21
CA PHE A 345 -8.65 -7.32 11.83
C PHE A 345 -8.43 -8.16 13.08
N GLY A 346 -7.39 -9.02 13.07
CA GLY A 346 -6.98 -9.76 14.27
C GLY A 346 -6.51 -8.84 15.40
N ILE A 347 -5.77 -7.78 15.06
CA ILE A 347 -5.29 -6.78 16.04
C ILE A 347 -6.48 -6.00 16.60
N TRP A 348 -7.38 -5.52 15.75
CA TRP A 348 -8.58 -4.82 16.17
C TRP A 348 -9.52 -5.70 17.00
N ALA A 349 -9.63 -6.99 16.66
CA ALA A 349 -10.42 -7.94 17.41
C ALA A 349 -9.85 -8.16 18.82
N TYR A 350 -8.54 -8.21 18.95
CA TYR A 350 -7.87 -8.28 20.24
C TYR A 350 -8.25 -7.09 21.13
N ASP A 351 -8.11 -5.87 20.59
CA ASP A 351 -8.43 -4.65 21.35
C ASP A 351 -9.93 -4.52 21.65
N ALA A 352 -10.79 -4.95 20.70
CA ALA A 352 -12.24 -4.98 20.90
C ALA A 352 -12.66 -5.88 22.05
N ILE A 353 -12.03 -7.05 22.22
CA ILE A 353 -12.26 -7.94 23.36
C ILE A 353 -11.83 -7.28 24.67
N TRP A 354 -10.71 -6.57 24.67
CA TRP A 354 -10.27 -5.83 25.86
C TRP A 354 -11.26 -4.73 26.24
N ALA A 355 -11.78 -3.98 25.26
CA ALA A 355 -12.82 -2.97 25.49
C ALA A 355 -14.09 -3.60 26.06
N LEU A 356 -14.55 -4.69 25.44
CA LEU A 356 -15.76 -5.41 25.84
C LEU A 356 -15.64 -6.00 27.24
N ALA A 357 -14.53 -6.69 27.56
CA ALA A 357 -14.33 -7.31 28.86
C ALA A 357 -14.24 -6.30 30.00
N ARG A 358 -13.63 -5.12 29.75
CA ARG A 358 -13.65 -3.99 30.70
C ARG A 358 -15.06 -3.44 30.88
N ALA A 359 -15.80 -3.21 29.80
CA ALA A 359 -17.16 -2.69 29.84
C ALA A 359 -18.09 -3.61 30.64
N VAL A 360 -17.96 -4.92 30.44
CA VAL A 360 -18.73 -5.94 31.19
C VAL A 360 -18.49 -5.83 32.71
N GLU A 361 -17.25 -5.68 33.13
CA GLU A 361 -16.92 -5.56 34.56
C GLU A 361 -17.43 -4.23 35.15
N MET A 362 -17.35 -3.13 34.39
CA MET A 362 -17.84 -1.82 34.83
C MET A 362 -19.36 -1.79 35.02
N VAL A 363 -20.11 -2.39 34.06
CA VAL A 363 -21.57 -2.49 34.18
C VAL A 363 -21.97 -3.28 35.43
N LYS A 364 -21.27 -4.37 35.75
CA LYS A 364 -21.55 -5.16 36.94
C LYS A 364 -21.25 -4.40 38.24
N ASN A 365 -20.15 -3.68 38.30
CA ASN A 365 -19.78 -2.92 39.48
C ASN A 365 -20.70 -1.70 39.71
N GLY A 366 -21.23 -1.10 38.61
CA GLY A 366 -22.20 0.02 38.67
C GLY A 366 -23.64 -0.39 38.98
N SER A 367 -24.05 -1.59 38.63
CA SER A 367 -25.42 -2.12 38.86
C SER A 367 -25.40 -3.64 38.99
N PRO A 368 -25.11 -4.18 40.17
CA PRO A 368 -25.00 -5.63 40.39
C PRO A 368 -26.21 -6.44 40.00
N SER A 369 -27.41 -5.83 40.01
CA SER A 369 -28.67 -6.51 39.64
C SER A 369 -28.94 -6.60 38.14
N ALA A 370 -28.29 -5.79 37.32
CA ALA A 370 -28.57 -5.74 35.86
C ALA A 370 -28.03 -6.96 35.09
N LEU A 371 -27.04 -7.67 35.60
CA LEU A 371 -26.44 -8.85 34.99
C LEU A 371 -26.87 -10.20 35.61
N SER A 372 -27.60 -10.17 36.73
CA SER A 372 -27.89 -11.37 37.55
C SER A 372 -29.31 -11.97 37.34
N HIS A 373 -30.17 -11.41 36.51
CA HIS A 373 -31.52 -11.91 36.29
C HIS A 373 -31.65 -12.85 35.11
N HIS A 374 -31.20 -14.08 35.29
CA HIS A 374 -31.74 -15.27 34.59
C HIS A 374 -31.58 -16.56 35.40
N HIS A 375 -31.92 -16.49 36.72
CA HIS A 375 -32.33 -17.65 37.50
C HIS A 375 -33.62 -17.29 38.20
N GLY A 376 -34.74 -17.34 37.48
CA GLY A 376 -36.09 -17.29 38.01
C GLY A 376 -36.79 -18.56 37.53
N ASP A 377 -36.88 -19.46 38.49
CA ASP A 377 -37.69 -20.67 38.45
C ASP A 377 -39.10 -20.44 37.85
N SER A 378 -39.41 -21.21 36.85
CA SER A 378 -40.77 -21.69 36.64
C SER A 378 -40.68 -23.07 35.96
N GLY A 379 -40.94 -24.08 36.77
CA GLY A 379 -41.11 -25.44 36.35
C GLY A 379 -42.13 -25.52 35.22
N GLY A 380 -41.75 -26.10 34.12
CA GLY A 380 -42.60 -26.34 32.97
C GLY A 380 -41.78 -27.09 31.93
N SER A 381 -41.98 -28.40 31.91
CA SER A 381 -41.71 -29.40 30.87
C SER A 381 -40.96 -28.90 29.62
N GLU A 382 -39.80 -29.49 29.40
CA GLU A 382 -39.10 -29.51 28.11
C GLU A 382 -40.03 -29.76 26.94
N PRO A 383 -40.01 -28.95 25.92
CA PRO A 383 -40.25 -29.41 24.58
C PRO A 383 -38.89 -29.42 23.82
N THR A 384 -38.39 -30.60 23.55
CA THR A 384 -37.47 -30.89 22.45
C THR A 384 -37.98 -30.22 21.17
N ARG A 385 -37.62 -28.94 20.94
CA ARG A 385 -37.86 -28.28 19.69
C ARG A 385 -36.71 -28.58 18.74
N LYS A 386 -36.96 -29.57 17.87
CA LYS A 386 -36.23 -29.75 16.62
C LYS A 386 -36.19 -28.39 15.91
N CYS A 387 -35.01 -27.95 15.49
CA CYS A 387 -34.85 -26.88 14.54
C CYS A 387 -35.68 -27.14 13.28
N SER A 388 -36.87 -26.60 13.20
CA SER A 388 -37.67 -26.60 11.97
C SER A 388 -37.25 -25.37 11.16
N LEU A 389 -36.56 -25.61 10.04
CA LEU A 389 -36.36 -24.67 8.95
C LEU A 389 -37.74 -24.15 8.46
N GLY A 390 -38.18 -23.02 8.96
CA GLY A 390 -39.49 -22.48 8.55
C GLY A 390 -40.01 -21.34 9.42
N ARG A 391 -39.13 -20.48 9.96
CA ARG A 391 -39.57 -19.22 10.58
C ARG A 391 -39.78 -18.15 9.52
N ASN A 392 -40.99 -17.67 9.40
CA ASN A 392 -41.34 -16.54 8.55
C ASN A 392 -40.71 -15.23 9.12
N LEU A 393 -40.43 -14.28 8.25
CA LEU A 393 -39.94 -12.93 8.59
C LEU A 393 -40.81 -12.20 9.62
N THR A 394 -42.02 -12.66 9.87
CA THR A 394 -42.99 -12.15 10.89
C THR A 394 -42.49 -12.37 12.32
N ASP A 395 -41.55 -13.31 12.58
CA ASP A 395 -41.02 -13.56 13.93
C ASP A 395 -40.02 -12.48 14.39
N LEU A 396 -39.54 -11.62 13.48
CA LEU A 396 -38.69 -10.44 13.81
C LEU A 396 -39.40 -9.42 14.73
N VAL A 397 -40.75 -9.52 14.86
CA VAL A 397 -41.53 -8.61 15.72
C VAL A 397 -41.34 -8.92 17.20
N ASN A 398 -40.99 -10.14 17.58
CA ASN A 398 -40.94 -10.63 18.97
C ASN A 398 -39.55 -10.90 19.52
N ILE A 399 -38.51 -10.17 19.03
CA ILE A 399 -37.14 -10.29 19.54
C ILE A 399 -37.08 -9.77 20.98
N GLY A 400 -36.51 -10.57 21.90
CA GLY A 400 -36.29 -10.16 23.29
C GLY A 400 -35.26 -9.03 23.39
N THR A 401 -35.50 -8.05 24.26
CA THR A 401 -34.59 -6.94 24.47
C THR A 401 -33.64 -7.19 25.63
N SER A 402 -32.33 -6.88 25.44
CA SER A 402 -31.32 -6.96 26.49
C SER A 402 -31.47 -5.80 27.49
N GLN A 403 -31.60 -6.11 28.79
CA GLN A 403 -31.71 -5.09 29.84
C GLN A 403 -30.39 -4.37 30.12
N SER A 404 -29.26 -5.04 29.93
CA SER A 404 -27.91 -4.51 30.16
C SER A 404 -27.27 -3.87 28.93
N GLY A 405 -27.87 -4.04 27.76
CA GLY A 405 -27.23 -3.69 26.48
C GLY A 405 -26.97 -2.19 26.33
N SER A 406 -27.85 -1.32 26.82
CA SER A 406 -27.61 0.14 26.75
C SER A 406 -26.46 0.60 27.64
N MET A 407 -26.33 0.01 28.85
CA MET A 407 -25.22 0.28 29.74
C MET A 407 -23.91 -0.25 29.17
N LEU A 408 -23.95 -1.47 28.64
CA LEU A 408 -22.78 -2.09 28.02
C LEU A 408 -22.29 -1.30 26.80
N LEU A 409 -23.22 -0.85 25.94
CA LEU A 409 -22.89 0.03 24.81
C LEU A 409 -22.19 1.31 25.27
N LYS A 410 -22.73 1.97 26.31
CA LYS A 410 -22.17 3.20 26.86
C LYS A 410 -20.72 3.00 27.33
N GLU A 411 -20.45 1.94 28.06
CA GLU A 411 -19.11 1.64 28.57
C GLU A 411 -18.15 1.25 27.43
N ILE A 412 -18.61 0.53 26.39
CA ILE A 412 -17.83 0.24 25.19
C ILE A 412 -17.42 1.54 24.49
N LEU A 413 -18.37 2.45 24.27
CA LEU A 413 -18.13 3.73 23.57
C LEU A 413 -17.21 4.67 24.36
N GLN A 414 -17.17 4.57 25.69
CA GLN A 414 -16.31 5.36 26.57
C GLN A 414 -14.93 4.74 26.78
N SER A 415 -14.69 3.53 26.25
CA SER A 415 -13.42 2.82 26.42
C SER A 415 -12.27 3.61 25.81
N ARG A 416 -11.22 3.83 26.60
CA ARG A 416 -9.95 4.46 26.19
C ARG A 416 -8.79 3.72 26.83
N PHE A 417 -7.88 3.22 25.99
CA PHE A 417 -6.65 2.56 26.44
C PHE A 417 -5.66 2.42 25.28
N VAL A 418 -4.41 2.20 25.63
CA VAL A 418 -3.39 1.83 24.64
C VAL A 418 -3.47 0.33 24.45
N GLY A 419 -3.89 -0.10 23.25
CA GLY A 419 -4.00 -1.49 22.84
C GLY A 419 -2.89 -1.91 21.88
N LEU A 420 -3.04 -3.07 21.26
CA LEU A 420 -2.11 -3.53 20.22
C LEU A 420 -2.18 -2.66 18.96
N SER A 421 -3.35 -2.08 18.66
CA SER A 421 -3.53 -1.14 17.53
C SER A 421 -3.03 0.28 17.82
N GLY A 422 -2.61 0.57 19.06
CA GLY A 422 -2.25 1.91 19.54
C GLY A 422 -3.32 2.51 20.45
N ASP A 423 -3.60 3.82 20.33
CA ASP A 423 -4.65 4.50 21.13
C ASP A 423 -6.04 4.04 20.67
N PHE A 424 -6.63 3.13 21.45
CA PHE A 424 -7.98 2.65 21.18
C PHE A 424 -8.99 3.65 21.73
N ARG A 425 -9.64 4.37 20.82
CA ARG A 425 -10.66 5.37 21.13
C ARG A 425 -11.75 5.36 20.08
N LEU A 426 -12.99 5.30 20.54
CA LEU A 426 -14.17 5.36 19.66
C LEU A 426 -14.77 6.77 19.65
N MET A 427 -15.11 7.28 18.48
CA MET A 427 -15.84 8.51 18.27
C MET A 427 -17.07 8.22 17.41
N ASN A 428 -18.25 8.54 17.92
CA ASN A 428 -19.53 8.20 17.24
C ASN A 428 -19.64 6.72 16.84
N GLY A 429 -19.12 5.81 17.68
CA GLY A 429 -19.13 4.36 17.41
C GLY A 429 -18.12 3.88 16.37
N ARG A 430 -17.14 4.71 15.97
CA ARG A 430 -16.07 4.37 15.01
C ARG A 430 -14.69 4.54 15.63
N LEU A 431 -13.76 3.66 15.27
CA LEU A 431 -12.37 3.78 15.68
C LEU A 431 -11.72 4.98 14.97
N ILE A 432 -11.01 5.81 15.72
CA ILE A 432 -10.28 6.95 15.16
C ILE A 432 -8.97 6.43 14.56
N SER A 433 -8.77 6.70 13.27
CA SER A 433 -7.50 6.46 12.57
C SER A 433 -6.97 7.79 12.06
N GLU A 434 -5.81 8.21 12.55
CA GLU A 434 -5.19 9.50 12.19
C GLU A 434 -4.11 9.36 11.11
N ALA A 435 -3.73 8.14 10.78
CA ALA A 435 -2.64 7.86 9.86
C ALA A 435 -2.90 6.64 8.97
N PHE A 436 -2.37 6.72 7.75
CA PHE A 436 -2.32 5.60 6.79
C PHE A 436 -0.88 5.39 6.32
N GLU A 437 -0.51 4.14 6.12
CA GLU A 437 0.68 3.79 5.36
C GLU A 437 0.38 3.87 3.87
N ILE A 438 1.33 4.38 3.10
CA ILE A 438 1.29 4.33 1.64
C ILE A 438 2.22 3.20 1.22
N VAL A 439 1.66 2.22 0.54
CA VAL A 439 2.38 0.99 0.15
C VAL A 439 2.34 0.80 -1.36
N ASN A 440 3.41 0.25 -1.92
CA ASN A 440 3.55 -0.05 -3.34
C ASN A 440 3.71 -1.57 -3.52
N VAL A 441 2.94 -2.16 -4.40
CA VAL A 441 2.98 -3.60 -4.68
C VAL A 441 4.13 -3.90 -5.65
N ILE A 442 5.11 -4.68 -5.19
CA ILE A 442 6.29 -5.07 -5.97
C ILE A 442 6.44 -6.58 -5.92
N SER A 443 6.31 -7.23 -7.07
CA SER A 443 6.26 -8.69 -7.17
C SER A 443 5.09 -9.28 -6.37
N ARG A 444 5.35 -9.92 -5.23
CA ARG A 444 4.33 -10.53 -4.35
C ARG A 444 4.27 -9.90 -2.97
N ILE A 445 5.00 -8.82 -2.77
CA ILE A 445 5.11 -8.15 -1.47
C ILE A 445 4.71 -6.68 -1.59
N GLU A 446 4.30 -6.12 -0.48
CA GLU A 446 4.08 -4.69 -0.34
C GLU A 446 5.35 -4.02 0.21
N ARG A 447 5.71 -2.89 -0.37
CA ARG A 447 6.78 -2.03 0.12
C ARG A 447 6.19 -0.70 0.58
N ARG A 448 6.41 -0.32 1.82
CA ARG A 448 6.03 0.99 2.31
C ARG A 448 6.87 2.07 1.63
N VAL A 449 6.20 3.10 1.12
CA VAL A 449 6.80 4.24 0.43
C VAL A 449 6.58 5.55 1.17
N GLY A 450 5.74 5.58 2.21
CA GLY A 450 5.50 6.74 3.04
C GLY A 450 4.29 6.58 3.94
N PHE A 451 3.91 7.70 4.53
CA PHE A 451 2.74 7.83 5.39
C PHE A 451 1.92 9.05 4.98
N TRP A 452 0.66 8.99 5.28
CA TRP A 452 -0.20 10.16 5.30
C TRP A 452 -0.83 10.32 6.68
N THR A 453 -0.84 11.55 7.18
CA THR A 453 -1.49 11.91 8.45
C THR A 453 -2.32 13.17 8.25
N SER A 454 -3.42 13.30 9.01
CA SER A 454 -4.28 14.48 8.95
C SER A 454 -3.56 15.78 9.37
N THR A 455 -2.49 15.68 10.18
CA THR A 455 -1.74 16.84 10.69
C THR A 455 -0.55 17.25 9.83
N TYR A 456 0.16 16.27 9.23
CA TYR A 456 1.42 16.54 8.51
C TYR A 456 1.33 16.26 7.01
N GLY A 457 0.19 15.76 6.52
CA GLY A 457 0.03 15.34 5.14
C GLY A 457 0.94 14.17 4.79
N ILE A 458 1.57 14.21 3.61
CA ILE A 458 2.41 13.14 3.06
C ILE A 458 3.84 13.26 3.59
N THR A 459 4.35 12.20 4.21
CA THR A 459 5.69 12.15 4.79
C THR A 459 6.35 10.79 4.53
N LYS A 460 7.69 10.78 4.44
CA LYS A 460 8.46 9.52 4.32
C LYS A 460 8.50 8.73 5.61
N GLN A 461 8.46 9.41 6.73
CA GLN A 461 8.48 8.83 8.08
C GLN A 461 7.31 9.39 8.88
N MET A 462 6.87 8.66 9.90
CA MET A 462 5.72 9.04 10.73
C MET A 462 5.89 10.39 11.45
N TYR A 463 7.13 10.78 11.75
CA TYR A 463 7.46 12.09 12.33
C TYR A 463 8.08 13.00 11.27
N PRO A 464 7.74 14.32 11.26
CA PRO A 464 8.08 15.20 10.16
C PRO A 464 9.57 15.55 10.12
N SER A 465 10.35 14.75 9.42
CA SER A 465 11.70 15.12 9.03
C SER A 465 11.84 15.41 7.54
N ASN A 466 11.03 14.76 6.70
CA ASN A 466 11.08 14.90 5.24
C ASN A 466 9.69 14.76 4.64
N SER A 467 9.20 15.77 3.93
CA SER A 467 7.97 15.73 3.13
C SER A 467 8.17 14.87 1.87
N GLY A 468 7.08 14.26 1.38
CA GLY A 468 7.04 13.49 0.14
C GLY A 468 7.07 11.98 0.35
N LEU A 469 7.12 11.23 -0.75
CA LEU A 469 7.14 9.77 -0.79
C LEU A 469 8.53 9.25 -1.18
N GLU A 470 8.82 8.00 -0.84
CA GLU A 470 9.91 7.27 -1.47
C GLU A 470 9.59 6.97 -2.93
N ALA A 471 10.61 6.55 -3.70
CA ALA A 471 10.41 6.21 -5.10
C ALA A 471 9.38 5.08 -5.26
N ILE A 472 8.36 5.31 -6.08
CA ILE A 472 7.33 4.33 -6.42
C ILE A 472 7.75 3.59 -7.69
N VAL A 473 7.56 2.28 -7.70
CA VAL A 473 7.65 1.47 -8.91
C VAL A 473 6.25 1.42 -9.52
N TRP A 474 6.08 1.99 -10.70
CA TRP A 474 4.81 2.05 -11.41
C TRP A 474 4.57 0.79 -12.27
N PRO A 475 3.33 0.59 -12.78
CA PRO A 475 3.07 -0.44 -13.76
C PRO A 475 4.06 -0.42 -14.93
N GLY A 476 4.48 -1.61 -15.40
CA GLY A 476 5.55 -1.72 -16.38
C GLY A 476 6.98 -1.69 -15.79
N GLY A 477 7.12 -1.51 -14.46
CA GLY A 477 8.42 -1.45 -13.79
C GLY A 477 9.12 -0.10 -13.88
N SER A 478 8.45 0.93 -14.37
CA SER A 478 8.97 2.30 -14.47
C SER A 478 9.06 2.97 -13.10
N THR A 479 10.07 3.80 -12.89
CA THR A 479 10.17 4.71 -11.74
C THR A 479 9.74 6.14 -12.07
N THR A 480 9.41 6.40 -13.34
CA THR A 480 8.90 7.68 -13.80
C THR A 480 7.41 7.79 -13.50
N THR A 481 7.03 8.88 -12.83
CA THR A 481 5.62 9.13 -12.50
C THR A 481 4.76 9.23 -13.76
N PRO A 482 3.68 8.46 -13.88
CA PRO A 482 2.74 8.57 -15.00
C PRO A 482 2.15 9.98 -15.10
N LYS A 483 1.98 10.48 -16.30
CA LYS A 483 1.37 11.80 -16.54
C LYS A 483 -0.14 11.87 -16.18
N GLY A 484 -0.77 10.70 -16.08
CA GLY A 484 -2.19 10.58 -15.75
C GLY A 484 -3.11 10.58 -16.97
N TRP A 485 -2.55 10.61 -18.16
CA TRP A 485 -3.30 10.52 -19.41
C TRP A 485 -2.49 9.84 -20.52
N LEU A 486 -3.22 9.20 -21.43
CA LEU A 486 -2.66 8.60 -22.64
C LEU A 486 -3.52 8.99 -23.84
N VAL A 487 -2.90 9.38 -24.92
CA VAL A 487 -3.59 9.55 -26.20
C VAL A 487 -3.87 8.17 -26.78
N ARG A 488 -5.11 7.76 -26.77
CA ARG A 488 -5.54 6.48 -27.37
C ARG A 488 -6.15 6.70 -28.75
N MET A 489 -5.65 5.96 -29.68
CA MET A 489 -6.04 6.05 -31.07
C MET A 489 -7.22 5.12 -31.36
N SER A 490 -8.42 5.64 -31.26
CA SER A 490 -9.63 4.91 -31.69
C SER A 490 -10.00 5.28 -33.12
N GLY A 491 -9.31 4.73 -34.12
CA GLY A 491 -9.71 4.84 -35.53
C GLY A 491 -9.71 6.25 -36.15
N LYS A 492 -9.43 7.31 -35.39
CA LYS A 492 -9.25 8.68 -35.90
C LYS A 492 -7.82 8.88 -36.38
N ARG A 493 -7.67 9.65 -37.50
CA ARG A 493 -6.35 10.11 -37.95
C ARG A 493 -5.78 11.07 -36.90
N LEU A 494 -4.48 10.91 -36.55
CA LEU A 494 -3.76 11.86 -35.75
C LEU A 494 -3.69 13.22 -36.43
N ARG A 495 -4.05 14.27 -35.72
CA ARG A 495 -3.87 15.64 -36.15
C ARG A 495 -2.49 16.11 -35.68
N ILE A 496 -1.54 16.17 -36.61
CA ILE A 496 -0.17 16.56 -36.34
C ILE A 496 0.03 18.03 -36.69
N GLY A 497 0.21 18.88 -35.67
CA GLY A 497 0.58 20.26 -35.85
C GLY A 497 2.03 20.40 -36.35
N VAL A 498 2.30 21.22 -37.33
CA VAL A 498 3.66 21.52 -37.81
C VAL A 498 3.91 23.01 -37.84
N PRO A 499 5.06 23.50 -37.34
CA PRO A 499 5.39 24.93 -37.37
C PRO A 499 5.74 25.41 -38.80
N ARG A 500 5.52 26.68 -39.05
CA ARG A 500 6.07 27.38 -40.22
C ARG A 500 7.42 27.96 -39.84
N THR A 501 8.46 27.18 -40.04
CA THR A 501 9.84 27.62 -39.69
C THR A 501 10.53 28.28 -40.90
N GLY A 502 11.53 29.13 -40.64
CA GLY A 502 12.41 29.66 -41.67
C GLY A 502 13.43 28.64 -42.21
N PHE A 503 13.58 27.48 -41.53
CA PHE A 503 14.53 26.42 -41.92
C PHE A 503 13.82 25.32 -42.70
N LYS A 504 13.80 25.48 -44.06
CA LYS A 504 13.12 24.55 -44.93
C LYS A 504 13.69 23.13 -44.93
N GLU A 505 14.92 22.97 -44.50
CA GLU A 505 15.59 21.68 -44.34
C GLU A 505 14.99 20.89 -43.19
N LEU A 506 14.53 21.58 -42.15
CA LEU A 506 13.90 20.96 -40.98
C LEU A 506 12.43 20.65 -41.25
N ILE A 507 11.66 21.65 -41.72
CA ILE A 507 10.24 21.52 -42.11
C ILE A 507 9.95 22.43 -43.28
N ASN A 508 9.44 21.82 -44.33
CA ASN A 508 9.01 22.51 -45.54
C ASN A 508 7.53 22.19 -45.84
N VAL A 509 6.69 23.19 -45.77
CA VAL A 509 5.25 23.10 -46.04
C VAL A 509 4.97 23.63 -47.41
N ASN A 510 4.58 22.75 -48.32
CA ASN A 510 4.20 23.09 -49.70
C ASN A 510 2.69 22.89 -49.86
N ARG A 511 2.00 23.89 -50.42
CA ARG A 511 0.59 23.82 -50.75
C ARG A 511 0.45 23.77 -52.26
N ASN A 512 -0.16 22.72 -52.77
CA ASN A 512 -0.43 22.61 -54.21
C ASN A 512 -1.57 23.56 -54.57
N PRO A 513 -1.34 24.59 -55.45
CA PRO A 513 -2.35 25.56 -55.78
C PRO A 513 -3.54 25.02 -56.55
N GLN A 514 -3.40 23.83 -57.20
CA GLN A 514 -4.47 23.22 -57.99
C GLN A 514 -5.37 22.28 -57.16
N THR A 515 -4.80 21.54 -56.20
CA THR A 515 -5.52 20.53 -55.42
C THR A 515 -5.78 20.95 -54.00
N ASN A 516 -5.25 22.10 -53.56
CA ASN A 516 -5.23 22.57 -52.19
C ASN A 516 -4.65 21.58 -51.18
N ALA A 517 -3.97 20.53 -51.66
CA ALA A 517 -3.33 19.52 -50.84
C ALA A 517 -2.06 20.11 -50.20
N THR A 518 -1.93 19.96 -48.89
CA THR A 518 -0.76 20.38 -48.13
C THR A 518 0.22 19.21 -48.02
N THR A 519 1.43 19.38 -48.55
CA THR A 519 2.51 18.39 -48.40
C THR A 519 3.56 18.96 -47.48
N VAL A 520 3.89 18.19 -46.44
CA VAL A 520 4.92 18.56 -45.46
C VAL A 520 6.11 17.63 -45.60
N THR A 521 7.31 18.20 -45.72
CA THR A 521 8.58 17.46 -45.93
C THR A 521 9.67 18.05 -45.04
N GLY A 522 10.78 17.37 -44.91
CA GLY A 522 11.94 17.82 -44.12
C GLY A 522 12.37 16.85 -43.06
N LEU A 523 13.57 17.10 -42.49
CA LEU A 523 14.21 16.17 -41.54
C LEU A 523 13.28 15.74 -40.40
N CYS A 524 12.54 16.68 -39.78
CA CYS A 524 11.65 16.37 -38.67
C CYS A 524 10.51 15.44 -39.06
N VAL A 525 9.99 15.62 -40.28
CA VAL A 525 8.93 14.76 -40.85
C VAL A 525 9.48 13.38 -41.22
N ASP A 526 10.69 13.32 -41.75
CA ASP A 526 11.33 12.06 -42.13
C ASP A 526 11.63 11.21 -40.86
N VAL A 527 12.11 11.84 -39.79
CA VAL A 527 12.32 11.17 -38.49
C VAL A 527 10.98 10.67 -37.91
N PHE A 528 9.92 11.48 -37.97
CA PHE A 528 8.60 11.09 -37.53
C PHE A 528 8.08 9.88 -38.36
N ASN A 529 8.17 9.93 -39.66
CA ASN A 529 7.72 8.83 -40.55
C ASN A 529 8.52 7.55 -40.29
N ALA A 530 9.85 7.65 -40.11
CA ALA A 530 10.68 6.50 -39.79
C ALA A 530 10.30 5.91 -38.41
N ALA A 531 9.96 6.75 -37.42
CA ALA A 531 9.48 6.30 -36.13
C ALA A 531 8.12 5.59 -36.21
N ILE A 532 7.20 6.11 -37.04
CA ILE A 532 5.89 5.48 -37.33
C ILE A 532 6.07 4.13 -38.01
N GLU A 533 6.94 4.04 -39.04
CA GLU A 533 7.25 2.79 -39.75
C GLU A 533 7.86 1.72 -38.83
N ALA A 534 8.59 2.13 -37.78
CA ALA A 534 9.14 1.22 -36.77
C ALA A 534 8.07 0.66 -35.83
N LEU A 535 6.86 1.22 -35.79
CA LEU A 535 5.75 0.70 -34.98
C LEU A 535 5.20 -0.57 -35.62
N GLN A 536 4.77 -1.53 -34.78
CA GLN A 536 4.19 -2.79 -35.25
C GLN A 536 2.72 -2.66 -35.71
N TYR A 537 2.18 -1.44 -35.80
CA TYR A 537 0.79 -1.14 -36.16
C TYR A 537 0.71 0.15 -36.95
N GLU A 538 -0.27 0.23 -37.85
CA GLU A 538 -0.52 1.43 -38.65
C GLU A 538 -1.07 2.57 -37.81
N LEU A 539 -0.47 3.75 -37.96
CA LEU A 539 -0.84 4.97 -37.26
C LEU A 539 -1.29 6.03 -38.29
N PRO A 540 -2.58 6.05 -38.68
CA PRO A 540 -3.07 7.03 -39.64
C PRO A 540 -2.94 8.44 -39.06
N HIS A 541 -2.27 9.33 -39.76
CA HIS A 541 -2.02 10.70 -39.34
C HIS A 541 -2.24 11.69 -40.50
N GLU A 542 -2.39 12.97 -40.15
CA GLU A 542 -2.52 14.08 -41.06
C GLU A 542 -1.83 15.32 -40.53
N PHE A 543 -1.04 15.99 -41.35
CA PHE A 543 -0.29 17.17 -40.95
C PHE A 543 -1.12 18.44 -41.14
N PHE A 544 -1.15 19.28 -40.10
CA PHE A 544 -1.83 20.58 -40.07
C PHE A 544 -0.80 21.69 -39.82
N PRO A 545 -0.53 22.55 -40.84
CA PRO A 545 0.35 23.68 -40.66
C PRO A 545 -0.25 24.69 -39.67
N PHE A 546 0.56 25.12 -38.72
CA PHE A 546 0.21 26.19 -37.77
C PHE A 546 0.52 27.55 -38.42
N GLU A 547 -0.38 27.97 -39.34
CA GLU A 547 -0.22 29.17 -40.14
C GLU A 547 -1.46 30.09 -40.09
N ASP A 548 -1.23 31.39 -40.28
CA ASP A 548 -2.29 32.39 -40.46
C ASP A 548 -2.80 32.42 -41.92
N ALA A 549 -3.76 33.31 -42.18
CA ALA A 549 -4.32 33.47 -43.53
C ALA A 549 -3.27 33.91 -44.57
N ASN A 550 -2.13 34.45 -44.15
CA ASN A 550 -1.04 34.89 -45.00
C ASN A 550 0.05 33.82 -45.22
N GLY A 551 -0.15 32.62 -44.64
CA GLY A 551 0.82 31.52 -44.73
C GLY A 551 2.06 31.72 -43.84
N GLN A 552 1.97 32.64 -42.87
CA GLN A 552 3.00 32.81 -41.81
C GLN A 552 2.62 32.01 -40.56
N MET A 553 3.55 31.81 -39.68
CA MET A 553 3.27 31.13 -38.41
C MET A 553 2.18 31.85 -37.62
N ALA A 554 1.11 31.19 -37.22
CA ALA A 554 -0.08 31.79 -36.58
C ALA A 554 0.19 32.30 -35.14
N GLY A 555 1.36 32.03 -34.58
CA GLY A 555 1.76 32.48 -33.24
C GLY A 555 3.18 32.07 -32.91
N THR A 556 3.48 31.97 -31.65
CA THR A 556 4.77 31.49 -31.12
C THR A 556 4.80 29.95 -31.04
N TYR A 557 6.00 29.38 -30.80
CA TYR A 557 6.12 27.95 -30.48
C TYR A 557 5.39 27.55 -29.20
N ASN A 558 5.17 28.49 -28.26
CA ASN A 558 4.34 28.20 -27.08
C ASN A 558 2.88 28.03 -27.50
N ASP A 559 2.36 28.95 -28.34
CA ASP A 559 0.99 28.86 -28.82
C ASP A 559 0.73 27.58 -29.63
N LEU A 560 1.73 27.10 -30.38
CA LEU A 560 1.65 25.84 -31.11
C LEU A 560 1.58 24.63 -30.14
N VAL A 561 2.41 24.62 -29.09
CA VAL A 561 2.42 23.56 -28.08
C VAL A 561 1.12 23.59 -27.25
N ASP A 562 0.60 24.79 -26.97
CA ASP A 562 -0.68 24.96 -26.27
C ASP A 562 -1.87 24.37 -27.05
N GLN A 563 -1.80 24.27 -28.39
CA GLN A 563 -2.83 23.59 -29.18
C GLN A 563 -2.89 22.07 -28.87
N VAL A 564 -1.78 21.45 -28.45
CA VAL A 564 -1.80 20.05 -27.99
C VAL A 564 -2.50 19.95 -26.63
N TYR A 565 -2.17 20.85 -25.71
CA TYR A 565 -2.84 20.91 -24.42
C TYR A 565 -4.34 21.16 -24.53
N LEU A 566 -4.74 22.04 -25.46
CA LEU A 566 -6.15 22.34 -25.77
C LEU A 566 -6.83 21.26 -26.62
N GLN A 567 -6.12 20.16 -26.95
CA GLN A 567 -6.63 19.04 -27.75
C GLN A 567 -7.06 19.42 -29.19
N ASN A 568 -6.57 20.53 -29.71
CA ASN A 568 -6.78 20.90 -31.11
C ASN A 568 -5.85 20.07 -32.03
N TYR A 569 -4.63 19.77 -31.58
CA TYR A 569 -3.72 18.80 -32.18
C TYR A 569 -3.47 17.63 -31.25
N ASP A 570 -3.23 16.46 -31.80
CA ASP A 570 -2.90 15.27 -31.03
C ASP A 570 -1.39 15.17 -30.77
N ALA A 571 -0.57 15.76 -31.65
CA ALA A 571 0.87 15.91 -31.50
C ALA A 571 1.40 17.09 -32.32
N VAL A 572 2.63 17.51 -32.07
CA VAL A 572 3.38 18.47 -32.86
C VAL A 572 4.70 17.85 -33.30
N VAL A 573 5.01 17.97 -34.58
CA VAL A 573 6.28 17.55 -35.19
C VAL A 573 7.02 18.76 -35.71
N GLY A 574 8.23 19.02 -35.19
CA GLY A 574 9.01 20.18 -35.61
C GLY A 574 10.26 20.41 -34.80
N ASP A 575 10.90 21.54 -35.08
CA ASP A 575 12.08 22.07 -34.42
C ASP A 575 11.74 22.73 -33.07
N VAL A 576 10.84 22.12 -32.31
CA VAL A 576 10.33 22.66 -31.04
C VAL A 576 11.32 22.40 -29.92
N THR A 577 11.86 23.46 -29.33
CA THR A 577 12.78 23.36 -28.20
C THR A 577 12.07 22.86 -26.96
N ILE A 578 12.64 21.87 -26.29
CA ILE A 578 12.16 21.35 -25.00
C ILE A 578 12.52 22.36 -23.91
N THR A 579 11.51 22.87 -23.21
CA THR A 579 11.68 23.78 -22.08
C THR A 579 10.93 23.27 -20.87
N ALA A 580 11.42 23.55 -19.65
CA ALA A 580 10.79 23.14 -18.41
C ALA A 580 9.33 23.58 -18.32
N ASN A 581 9.01 24.80 -18.79
CA ASN A 581 7.64 25.30 -18.77
C ASN A 581 6.69 24.48 -19.66
N ARG A 582 7.11 24.12 -20.87
CA ARG A 582 6.29 23.32 -21.79
C ARG A 582 6.12 21.88 -21.31
N SER A 583 7.14 21.31 -20.66
CA SER A 583 7.09 19.95 -20.11
C SER A 583 6.11 19.80 -18.93
N LEU A 584 5.56 20.88 -18.41
CA LEU A 584 4.54 20.84 -17.36
C LEU A 584 3.18 20.35 -17.87
N TYR A 585 2.88 20.53 -19.16
CA TYR A 585 1.56 20.27 -19.72
C TYR A 585 1.55 19.44 -21.01
N VAL A 586 2.72 19.16 -21.60
CA VAL A 586 2.86 18.23 -22.73
C VAL A 586 4.04 17.32 -22.55
N ASP A 587 4.00 16.13 -23.16
CA ASP A 587 5.11 15.20 -23.25
C ASP A 587 5.98 15.48 -24.45
N PHE A 588 7.30 15.37 -24.26
CA PHE A 588 8.27 15.42 -25.35
C PHE A 588 8.91 14.04 -25.57
N THR A 589 9.18 13.73 -26.83
CA THR A 589 10.06 12.62 -27.17
C THR A 589 11.49 12.90 -26.74
N LEU A 590 12.35 11.90 -26.75
CA LEU A 590 13.80 12.14 -26.67
C LEU A 590 14.23 13.04 -27.82
N THR A 591 15.24 13.88 -27.58
CA THR A 591 15.83 14.74 -28.61
C THR A 591 16.49 13.89 -29.69
N TYR A 592 16.16 14.13 -30.94
CA TYR A 592 16.80 13.51 -32.10
C TYR A 592 17.84 14.43 -32.79
N THR A 593 17.93 15.69 -32.34
CA THR A 593 18.96 16.65 -32.73
C THR A 593 19.41 17.43 -31.50
N ASP A 594 20.72 17.55 -31.33
CA ASP A 594 21.30 18.45 -30.35
C ASP A 594 21.65 19.77 -31.00
N ILE A 595 21.04 20.86 -30.55
CA ILE A 595 21.47 22.21 -30.94
C ILE A 595 22.65 22.57 -30.04
N GLY A 596 23.80 22.12 -30.40
CA GLY A 596 25.07 22.51 -29.79
C GLY A 596 25.66 23.76 -30.47
N VAL A 597 26.37 24.60 -29.71
CA VAL A 597 27.23 25.64 -30.26
C VAL A 597 28.51 24.97 -30.76
N GLY A 598 28.58 24.75 -32.06
CA GLY A 598 29.79 24.25 -32.68
C GLY A 598 30.84 25.37 -32.81
N ARG A 599 32.04 25.14 -32.29
CA ARG A 599 33.19 26.01 -32.58
C ARG A 599 33.90 25.49 -33.82
N VAL A 600 33.87 26.26 -34.90
CA VAL A 600 34.70 25.99 -36.08
C VAL A 600 36.11 26.54 -35.81
N ALA A 601 37.07 25.67 -35.67
CA ALA A 601 38.46 26.05 -35.50
C ALA A 601 39.26 25.58 -36.71
N ARG A 602 40.17 26.43 -37.20
CA ARG A 602 41.11 26.06 -38.27
C ARG A 602 42.07 25.02 -37.71
N VAL A 603 42.06 23.83 -38.26
CA VAL A 603 42.99 22.78 -37.85
C VAL A 603 44.31 22.99 -38.57
N ASP A 604 45.33 23.50 -37.86
CA ASP A 604 46.70 23.51 -38.37
C ASP A 604 47.27 22.09 -38.29
N MET A 605 47.41 21.46 -39.43
CA MET A 605 47.92 20.09 -39.57
C MET A 605 49.44 19.96 -39.33
N LYS A 606 50.07 20.89 -38.62
CA LYS A 606 51.46 20.71 -38.20
C LYS A 606 51.52 19.67 -37.07
N LYS A 607 51.78 18.43 -37.43
CA LYS A 607 52.11 17.34 -36.50
C LYS A 607 53.35 17.71 -35.73
N ASN A 608 53.19 18.32 -34.59
CA ASN A 608 54.31 18.61 -33.68
C ASN A 608 54.32 17.51 -32.62
N MET A 609 55.44 16.79 -32.54
CA MET A 609 55.65 15.71 -31.57
C MET A 609 55.49 16.18 -30.11
N TRP A 610 55.67 17.49 -29.88
CA TRP A 610 55.58 18.12 -28.57
C TRP A 610 54.21 18.74 -28.27
N ILE A 611 53.14 18.31 -28.94
CA ILE A 611 51.78 18.85 -28.79
C ILE A 611 51.22 18.69 -27.37
N PHE A 612 51.69 17.68 -26.64
CA PHE A 612 51.30 17.39 -25.27
C PHE A 612 51.88 18.42 -24.25
N LEU A 613 52.90 19.22 -24.62
CA LEU A 613 53.46 20.30 -23.80
C LEU A 613 52.74 21.64 -23.99
N LYS A 614 51.93 21.78 -25.07
CA LYS A 614 51.21 23.02 -25.36
C LYS A 614 50.09 23.43 -24.37
N PRO A 615 49.45 22.54 -23.63
CA PRO A 615 48.36 22.93 -22.71
C PRO A 615 48.83 23.85 -21.56
N LEU A 616 50.08 23.82 -21.22
CA LEU A 616 50.62 24.62 -20.11
C LEU A 616 51.78 25.50 -20.64
N ASP A 617 51.86 26.73 -20.13
CA ASP A 617 52.98 27.63 -20.38
C ASP A 617 54.26 27.13 -19.69
N SER A 618 55.45 27.55 -20.18
CA SER A 618 56.75 27.12 -19.68
C SER A 618 56.90 27.33 -18.17
N ASP A 619 56.35 28.46 -17.66
CA ASP A 619 56.45 28.80 -16.23
C ASP A 619 55.59 27.86 -15.40
N LEU A 620 54.43 27.40 -15.93
CA LEU A 620 53.58 26.45 -15.28
C LEU A 620 54.15 25.03 -15.28
N TRP A 621 54.90 24.66 -16.33
CA TRP A 621 55.67 23.41 -16.36
C TRP A 621 56.82 23.41 -15.35
N LEU A 622 57.55 24.54 -15.22
CA LEU A 622 58.62 24.68 -14.24
C LEU A 622 58.10 24.67 -12.79
N THR A 623 57.01 25.36 -12.53
CA THR A 623 56.38 25.34 -11.19
C THR A 623 55.83 23.96 -10.85
N SER A 624 55.20 23.26 -11.78
CA SER A 624 54.74 21.88 -11.60
C SER A 624 55.86 20.92 -11.31
N ALA A 625 56.98 21.04 -12.05
CA ALA A 625 58.17 20.24 -11.79
C ALA A 625 58.80 20.55 -10.42
N GLY A 626 58.79 21.84 -10.01
CA GLY A 626 59.28 22.25 -8.68
C GLY A 626 58.43 21.63 -7.55
N PHE A 627 57.14 21.69 -7.65
CA PHE A 627 56.24 21.03 -6.67
C PHE A 627 56.43 19.53 -6.65
N PHE A 628 56.69 18.93 -7.80
CA PHE A 628 56.96 17.51 -7.93
C PHE A 628 58.19 17.07 -7.15
N ILE A 629 59.28 17.79 -7.31
CA ILE A 629 60.53 17.55 -6.57
C ILE A 629 60.32 17.81 -5.07
N LEU A 630 59.60 18.87 -4.73
CA LEU A 630 59.29 19.19 -3.33
C LEU A 630 58.51 18.07 -2.67
N THR A 631 57.45 17.56 -3.34
CA THR A 631 56.64 16.44 -2.83
C THR A 631 57.50 15.19 -2.62
N GLY A 632 58.34 14.84 -3.61
CA GLY A 632 59.28 13.73 -3.47
C GLY A 632 60.24 13.89 -2.31
N PHE A 633 60.73 15.09 -2.07
CA PHE A 633 61.63 15.40 -0.96
C PHE A 633 60.92 15.27 0.41
N VAL A 634 59.69 15.76 0.51
CA VAL A 634 58.88 15.63 1.73
C VAL A 634 58.59 14.15 2.02
N VAL A 635 58.18 13.37 1.01
CA VAL A 635 57.97 11.93 1.15
C VAL A 635 59.24 11.22 1.58
N TRP A 636 60.38 11.57 1.00
CA TRP A 636 61.67 10.99 1.41
C TRP A 636 62.01 11.27 2.88
N ILE A 637 61.77 12.49 3.38
CA ILE A 637 62.00 12.82 4.81
C ILE A 637 61.13 11.97 5.72
N ILE A 638 59.88 11.77 5.33
CA ILE A 638 58.89 11.04 6.13
C ILE A 638 59.13 9.52 6.09
N GLU A 639 59.40 8.95 4.92
CA GLU A 639 59.50 7.52 4.70
C GLU A 639 60.91 6.95 5.00
N ARG A 640 61.96 7.73 4.88
CA ARG A 640 63.35 7.31 5.11
C ARG A 640 63.55 6.57 6.45
N PRO A 641 63.00 6.99 7.60
CA PRO A 641 63.19 6.28 8.86
C PRO A 641 62.39 4.99 8.98
N ILE A 642 61.40 4.75 8.14
CA ILE A 642 60.39 3.71 8.29
C ILE A 642 60.46 2.68 7.18
N ASN A 643 60.74 3.10 5.95
CA ASN A 643 60.65 2.27 4.76
C ASN A 643 62.07 1.93 4.22
N GLU A 644 62.37 0.61 4.16
CA GLU A 644 63.67 0.09 3.69
C GLU A 644 63.99 0.46 2.23
N GLU A 645 62.97 0.65 1.39
CA GLU A 645 63.19 1.06 -0.02
C GLU A 645 63.78 2.45 -0.16
N PHE A 646 63.66 3.30 0.85
CA PHE A 646 64.28 4.64 0.91
C PHE A 646 65.65 4.66 1.66
N GLN A 647 66.16 3.47 2.07
CA GLN A 647 67.41 3.32 2.83
C GLN A 647 68.49 2.69 1.97
N GLY A 648 68.91 3.22 0.91
CA GLY A 648 69.99 2.68 0.07
C GLY A 648 71.15 3.65 -0.12
N SER A 649 71.99 3.40 -1.11
CA SER A 649 73.02 4.37 -1.54
C SER A 649 72.33 5.66 -1.99
N ARG A 650 73.06 6.80 -1.93
CA ARG A 650 72.50 8.14 -2.31
C ARG A 650 71.89 8.14 -3.72
N ALA A 651 72.49 7.43 -4.65
CA ALA A 651 71.93 7.31 -6.02
C ALA A 651 70.61 6.52 -6.06
N GLN A 652 70.50 5.45 -5.28
CA GLN A 652 69.26 4.67 -5.15
C GLN A 652 68.14 5.48 -4.51
N GLN A 653 68.41 6.21 -3.42
CA GLN A 653 67.46 7.08 -2.75
C GLN A 653 66.90 8.15 -3.71
N ILE A 654 67.75 8.81 -4.48
CA ILE A 654 67.29 9.79 -5.49
C ILE A 654 66.47 9.12 -6.57
N GLY A 655 66.87 7.93 -7.03
CA GLY A 655 66.10 7.15 -8.01
C GLY A 655 64.71 6.76 -7.50
N THR A 656 64.60 6.29 -6.26
CA THR A 656 63.35 5.91 -5.62
C THR A 656 62.43 7.11 -5.43
N VAL A 657 62.98 8.27 -4.99
CA VAL A 657 62.20 9.51 -4.84
C VAL A 657 61.63 9.99 -6.17
N LEU A 658 62.45 10.03 -7.21
CA LEU A 658 62.04 10.45 -8.55
C LEU A 658 61.00 9.46 -9.15
N TRP A 659 61.24 8.16 -8.97
CA TRP A 659 60.32 7.13 -9.42
C TRP A 659 58.97 7.20 -8.69
N PHE A 660 59.01 7.38 -7.39
CA PHE A 660 57.81 7.52 -6.58
C PHE A 660 57.01 8.76 -6.99
N SER A 661 57.68 9.91 -7.13
CA SER A 661 57.06 11.14 -7.55
C SER A 661 56.40 10.99 -8.95
N PHE A 662 57.11 10.36 -9.90
CA PHE A 662 56.60 10.11 -11.25
C PHE A 662 55.43 9.11 -11.25
N SER A 663 55.55 8.03 -10.47
CA SER A 663 54.49 7.02 -10.39
C SER A 663 53.21 7.56 -9.74
N THR A 664 53.32 8.48 -8.79
CA THR A 664 52.16 9.15 -8.17
C THR A 664 51.45 10.07 -9.15
N LEU A 665 52.15 10.64 -10.12
CA LEU A 665 51.54 11.44 -11.19
C LEU A 665 50.79 10.60 -12.22
N VAL A 666 51.40 9.47 -12.62
CA VAL A 666 50.90 8.66 -13.73
C VAL A 666 49.92 7.58 -13.24
N PHE A 667 50.18 7.03 -12.09
CA PHE A 667 49.37 5.95 -11.49
C PHE A 667 48.99 6.40 -10.08
N ALA A 668 47.71 6.74 -9.85
CA ALA A 668 47.21 7.03 -8.51
C ALA A 668 47.34 5.78 -7.62
N HIS A 669 48.47 5.61 -6.95
CA HIS A 669 48.70 4.54 -5.98
C HIS A 669 47.92 4.77 -4.69
N SER A 670 46.66 4.31 -4.66
CA SER A 670 45.74 4.56 -3.55
C SER A 670 45.93 3.66 -2.32
N LYS A 671 46.83 2.69 -2.30
CA LYS A 671 46.89 1.69 -1.22
C LYS A 671 48.03 1.80 -0.20
N LEU A 672 49.11 2.45 -0.48
CA LEU A 672 50.27 2.51 0.46
C LEU A 672 50.29 3.80 1.31
N PHE A 673 49.74 4.88 0.84
CA PHE A 673 49.81 6.18 1.52
C PHE A 673 48.73 6.38 2.62
N VAL A 674 47.59 5.75 2.50
CA VAL A 674 46.45 5.93 3.43
C VAL A 674 46.67 5.22 4.77
N SER A 675 47.43 4.14 4.80
CA SER A 675 47.61 3.34 6.03
C SER A 675 48.47 4.05 7.08
N PHE A 676 49.37 4.92 6.67
CA PHE A 676 50.32 5.57 7.60
C PHE A 676 49.80 6.85 8.26
N LEU A 677 49.01 7.65 7.53
CA LEU A 677 48.40 8.87 8.07
C LEU A 677 47.26 8.57 9.08
N PHE A 678 46.56 7.47 8.95
CA PHE A 678 45.51 7.09 9.91
C PHE A 678 46.05 6.52 11.24
N SER A 679 47.28 6.05 11.29
CA SER A 679 47.84 5.42 12.49
C SER A 679 48.37 6.39 13.53
N LYS A 680 48.72 7.64 13.19
CA LYS A 680 49.43 8.54 14.11
C LYS A 680 48.75 9.85 14.49
N THR A 681 47.72 10.32 13.81
CA THR A 681 47.22 11.68 14.08
C THR A 681 45.76 11.83 14.39
N GLY A 682 44.92 10.79 14.32
CA GLY A 682 43.51 10.83 14.77
C GLY A 682 42.64 11.95 14.17
N SER A 683 43.10 12.64 13.12
CA SER A 683 42.35 13.72 12.46
C SER A 683 42.45 13.58 10.94
N PRO A 684 41.31 13.68 10.24
CA PRO A 684 41.27 13.59 8.79
C PRO A 684 41.66 14.95 8.18
N PHE A 685 42.84 15.05 7.65
CA PHE A 685 43.17 16.13 6.69
C PHE A 685 42.93 15.60 5.27
N PHE A 686 41.90 16.13 4.63
CA PHE A 686 41.71 15.99 3.19
C PHE A 686 42.77 16.84 2.49
N VAL A 687 43.61 16.22 1.70
CA VAL A 687 44.38 16.89 0.65
C VAL A 687 43.83 16.37 -0.68
N CYS A 688 43.29 17.32 -1.46
CA CYS A 688 42.86 17.09 -2.85
C CYS A 688 44.05 16.72 -3.74
#